data_a24170f05704b85e02a313c47d919811
#
_entry.id   a24170f05704b85e02a313c47d919811
#
_cell.length_a   1.000
_cell.length_b   1.000
_cell.length_c   1.000
_cell.angle_alpha   90.00
_cell.angle_beta   90.00
_cell.angle_gamma   90.00
#
_symmetry.space_group_name_H-M   'P 1'
#
loop_
_entity.id
_entity.type
_entity.pdbx_description
1 polymer ?
#
loop_
_entity_poly.entity_id
_entity_poly.type
_entity_poly.pdbx_seq_one_letter_code
_entity_poly.pdbx_strand_id
1 'polypeptide(L)'
;MPRKLPRMQTPVQKAKVEEEQRKMTFSEKYEEELKRQLFEKTQSEVKEDVNDILNANTTIHKPHPDQEWDVPITEEIKYFDSELSYEITGYRPITMDKGLDFKPELFTIAADTYNKTGNYTQYPYGSKKYRTFWEEEFNRCINGYTVGKYHITGDNYFYLNYYRMDIIVEGSEGGQGRSESFPKFLSKQYEWFHYVEMASKLHLDVCALKARGVGWSEMTASMSVCPYTVKRKYKVLLTCIDDAKLTPLKNKCWFNLDWLNQHTGRGMRHVRLAVNNVDTKRATKKSADGTEYGWGSEIDSIIANTSDKIRGDRRDRLIYEEAGSNSILTESWIKGKALVELGGKHFGLRIALGTGGDDMALGGLRTMFYNPAAYDVLPYKNYDTDDGRPEITAFFLPAHKFALTSEYLDNRGVTNWPKLKEHFEAQRAKLLDKDYLTECAEHCFTPREALSKHGDNVFDSTAIAERLVQIKVQKSYTKPKKLTLLWDPSKGNGKEYLLVKENPNSPLLVVEPPEIDPNTNKPYKNLYVAGIDAIDMGRKDSASDSDVSDFCVVIKRRVFGMKDAKYVAMYKYRPEDIRQAYDVTLKLLTWYNCKAMLEYTKISIQTYFKDLNKTNLFMSRPAIALTGNAKNSKNRKQLIGLPATEAVIRHGLELIANFIADYWHTIDYEEMLDQMLNYTYENKRKFDIIAAMIQCEIGDEDMSGLNPGTKMVQSDWKDFGWYTDDRGYKQYGIIPSKKWEAI
;
A
#
# COMPACT_ATOMS: atom_id res chain seq x y z
N MET A 1 27.63 11.21 -41.18
CA MET A 1 26.65 11.57 -42.24
C MET A 1 25.98 12.86 -41.80
N PRO A 2 25.88 13.91 -42.67
CA PRO A 2 25.42 15.22 -42.25
C PRO A 2 23.91 15.22 -41.94
N ARG A 3 23.52 15.85 -40.84
CA ARG A 3 22.13 16.11 -40.46
C ARG A 3 21.44 16.94 -41.57
N LYS A 4 20.36 16.42 -42.16
CA LYS A 4 19.51 17.18 -43.05
C LYS A 4 18.78 18.24 -42.25
N LEU A 5 19.02 19.49 -42.57
CA LEU A 5 18.27 20.66 -42.07
C LEU A 5 16.76 20.51 -42.40
N PRO A 6 15.86 20.99 -41.51
CA PRO A 6 14.43 20.97 -41.80
C PRO A 6 14.11 21.76 -43.06
N ARG A 7 13.27 21.18 -43.93
CA ARG A 7 12.84 21.79 -45.19
C ARG A 7 12.18 23.14 -44.90
N MET A 8 12.73 24.22 -45.47
CA MET A 8 12.05 25.50 -45.55
C MET A 8 10.70 25.30 -46.25
N GLN A 9 9.68 26.03 -45.75
CA GLN A 9 8.39 26.10 -46.45
C GLN A 9 8.63 26.50 -47.89
N THR A 10 8.00 25.77 -48.80
CA THR A 10 8.06 26.15 -50.22
C THR A 10 7.39 27.50 -50.42
N PRO A 11 7.80 28.26 -51.46
CA PRO A 11 7.16 29.54 -51.80
C PRO A 11 5.64 29.44 -51.96
N VAL A 12 5.13 28.28 -52.38
CA VAL A 12 3.68 27.98 -52.49
C VAL A 12 2.99 27.91 -51.14
N GLN A 13 3.67 27.40 -50.10
CA GLN A 13 3.09 27.36 -48.74
C GLN A 13 3.08 28.75 -48.08
N LYS A 14 4.11 29.58 -48.35
CA LYS A 14 4.10 30.97 -47.90
C LYS A 14 3.00 31.77 -48.60
N ALA A 15 2.83 31.59 -49.93
CA ALA A 15 1.80 32.27 -50.69
C ALA A 15 0.37 31.88 -50.23
N LYS A 16 0.14 30.61 -49.82
CA LYS A 16 -1.15 30.20 -49.28
C LYS A 16 -1.49 30.84 -47.93
N VAL A 17 -0.51 30.97 -47.05
CA VAL A 17 -0.70 31.62 -45.74
C VAL A 17 -0.94 33.14 -45.95
N GLU A 18 -0.19 33.76 -46.84
CA GLU A 18 -0.40 35.17 -47.19
C GLU A 18 -1.74 35.39 -47.93
N GLU A 19 -2.21 34.44 -48.72
CA GLU A 19 -3.51 34.49 -49.37
C GLU A 19 -4.68 34.26 -48.40
N GLU A 20 -4.54 33.38 -47.42
CA GLU A 20 -5.51 33.21 -46.33
C GLU A 20 -5.59 34.48 -45.44
N GLN A 21 -4.46 35.12 -45.14
CA GLN A 21 -4.45 36.39 -44.39
C GLN A 21 -5.01 37.57 -45.19
N ARG A 22 -4.92 37.53 -46.54
CA ARG A 22 -5.54 38.56 -47.40
C ARG A 22 -7.06 38.41 -47.51
N LYS A 23 -7.61 37.24 -47.25
CA LYS A 23 -9.05 36.96 -47.33
C LYS A 23 -9.81 37.24 -46.02
N MET A 24 -9.07 37.52 -44.93
CA MET A 24 -9.71 37.89 -43.68
C MET A 24 -10.36 39.29 -43.77
N THR A 25 -11.56 39.42 -43.27
CA THR A 25 -12.27 40.69 -43.10
C THR A 25 -11.52 41.57 -42.10
N PHE A 26 -11.78 42.91 -42.18
CA PHE A 26 -11.18 43.84 -41.22
C PHE A 26 -11.53 43.48 -39.74
N SER A 27 -12.74 42.99 -39.52
CA SER A 27 -13.19 42.54 -38.20
C SER A 27 -12.40 41.35 -37.68
N GLU A 28 -12.17 40.34 -38.53
CA GLU A 28 -11.39 39.16 -38.20
C GLU A 28 -9.91 39.48 -37.92
N LYS A 29 -9.33 40.39 -38.67
CA LYS A 29 -7.96 40.89 -38.43
C LYS A 29 -7.87 41.67 -37.11
N TYR A 30 -8.88 42.43 -36.77
CA TYR A 30 -8.93 43.17 -35.52
C TYR A 30 -9.11 42.24 -34.32
N GLU A 31 -9.96 41.22 -34.43
CA GLU A 31 -10.11 40.20 -33.39
C GLU A 31 -8.83 39.37 -33.18
N GLU A 32 -8.14 39.04 -34.29
CA GLU A 32 -6.87 38.28 -34.17
C GLU A 32 -5.77 39.16 -33.54
N GLU A 33 -5.71 40.43 -33.85
CA GLU A 33 -4.76 41.38 -33.25
C GLU A 33 -5.11 41.62 -31.76
N LEU A 34 -6.39 41.69 -31.41
CA LEU A 34 -6.84 41.83 -30.02
C LEU A 34 -6.49 40.58 -29.20
N LYS A 35 -6.72 39.39 -29.75
CA LYS A 35 -6.30 38.10 -29.14
C LYS A 35 -4.80 38.02 -28.96
N ARG A 36 -4.01 38.52 -29.92
CA ARG A 36 -2.56 38.56 -29.82
C ARG A 36 -2.08 39.48 -28.71
N GLN A 37 -2.65 40.69 -28.62
CA GLN A 37 -2.31 41.66 -27.56
C GLN A 37 -2.68 41.13 -26.18
N LEU A 38 -3.87 40.50 -26.04
CA LEU A 38 -4.31 39.91 -24.80
C LEU A 38 -3.36 38.75 -24.38
N PHE A 39 -2.94 37.93 -25.32
CA PHE A 39 -1.99 36.84 -25.06
C PHE A 39 -0.62 37.36 -24.61
N GLU A 40 -0.07 38.36 -25.34
CA GLU A 40 1.21 38.98 -25.00
C GLU A 40 1.14 39.64 -23.60
N LYS A 41 0.05 40.33 -23.27
CA LYS A 41 -0.19 40.89 -21.94
C LYS A 41 -0.29 39.82 -20.88
N THR A 42 -1.06 38.76 -21.12
CA THR A 42 -1.19 37.62 -20.16
C THR A 42 0.13 36.89 -19.93
N GLN A 43 0.91 36.66 -21.02
CA GLN A 43 2.23 36.05 -20.87
C GLN A 43 3.23 36.96 -20.14
N SER A 44 3.13 38.29 -20.34
CA SER A 44 3.94 39.25 -19.61
C SER A 44 3.58 39.27 -18.11
N GLU A 45 2.29 39.33 -17.79
CA GLU A 45 1.79 39.30 -16.41
C GLU A 45 2.20 37.99 -15.70
N VAL A 46 2.03 36.82 -16.36
CA VAL A 46 2.44 35.54 -15.79
C VAL A 46 3.97 35.46 -15.63
N LYS A 47 4.75 36.00 -16.57
CA LYS A 47 6.21 36.06 -16.44
C LYS A 47 6.67 37.04 -15.36
N GLU A 48 6.00 38.17 -15.17
CA GLU A 48 6.28 39.11 -14.07
C GLU A 48 5.98 38.46 -12.74
N ASP A 49 4.82 37.82 -12.57
CA ASP A 49 4.49 37.06 -11.36
C ASP A 49 5.52 35.96 -11.07
N VAL A 50 5.94 35.21 -12.09
CA VAL A 50 6.98 34.18 -11.98
C VAL A 50 8.32 34.79 -11.61
N ASN A 51 8.72 35.88 -12.24
CA ASN A 51 9.99 36.56 -11.96
C ASN A 51 10.00 37.18 -10.55
N ASP A 52 8.89 37.74 -10.09
CA ASP A 52 8.77 38.26 -8.72
C ASP A 52 8.88 37.15 -7.69
N ILE A 53 8.29 35.98 -7.96
CA ILE A 53 8.43 34.78 -7.13
C ILE A 53 9.86 34.26 -7.13
N LEU A 54 10.52 34.25 -8.30
CA LEU A 54 11.89 33.78 -8.45
C LEU A 54 12.89 34.73 -7.80
N ASN A 55 12.66 36.05 -7.86
CA ASN A 55 13.52 37.07 -7.25
C ASN A 55 13.38 37.12 -5.73
N ALA A 56 12.24 36.71 -5.17
CA ALA A 56 12.03 36.60 -3.73
C ALA A 56 12.78 35.40 -3.10
N ASN A 57 13.19 34.42 -3.91
CA ASN A 57 13.93 33.22 -3.48
C ASN A 57 15.38 33.28 -4.00
N THR A 58 16.30 33.73 -3.18
CA THR A 58 17.74 33.77 -3.43
C THR A 58 18.29 32.41 -3.86
N THR A 59 19.12 32.44 -4.94
CA THR A 59 19.86 31.34 -5.57
C THR A 59 19.02 30.34 -6.38
N ILE A 60 18.68 30.79 -7.62
CA ILE A 60 18.17 29.91 -8.65
C ILE A 60 19.36 29.23 -9.30
N HIS A 61 19.60 27.96 -9.01
CA HIS A 61 20.28 27.08 -9.93
C HIS A 61 19.35 26.83 -11.11
N LYS A 62 19.55 27.54 -12.22
CA LYS A 62 18.97 27.13 -13.49
C LYS A 62 19.66 25.82 -13.87
N PRO A 63 18.94 24.67 -13.93
CA PRO A 63 19.54 23.49 -14.53
C PRO A 63 19.91 23.86 -15.98
N HIS A 64 21.10 23.50 -16.39
CA HIS A 64 21.51 23.62 -17.78
C HIS A 64 20.52 22.77 -18.60
N PRO A 65 20.00 23.24 -19.75
CA PRO A 65 19.07 22.47 -20.57
C PRO A 65 19.61 21.12 -21.06
N ASP A 66 20.91 20.90 -20.97
CA ASP A 66 21.61 19.67 -21.32
C ASP A 66 22.08 18.86 -20.09
N GLN A 67 21.71 19.23 -18.89
CA GLN A 67 21.90 18.35 -17.74
C GLN A 67 20.91 17.20 -17.84
N GLU A 68 21.35 16.14 -18.53
CA GLU A 68 20.89 14.81 -18.18
C GLU A 68 21.01 14.67 -16.66
N TRP A 69 20.04 14.05 -16.06
CA TRP A 69 20.08 13.70 -14.63
C TRP A 69 21.22 12.69 -14.39
N ASP A 70 22.46 13.16 -14.41
CA ASP A 70 23.61 12.43 -13.90
C ASP A 70 23.61 12.50 -12.36
N VAL A 71 22.50 12.05 -11.76
CA VAL A 71 22.60 11.52 -10.42
C VAL A 71 23.30 10.17 -10.59
N PRO A 72 24.52 9.97 -10.10
CA PRO A 72 25.09 8.66 -10.09
C PRO A 72 24.15 7.79 -9.26
N ILE A 73 23.38 6.97 -9.96
CA ILE A 73 22.58 5.93 -9.35
C ILE A 73 23.60 4.94 -8.82
N THR A 74 24.03 5.18 -7.59
CA THR A 74 24.90 4.24 -6.91
C THR A 74 24.08 2.98 -6.64
N GLU A 75 24.71 1.82 -6.72
CA GLU A 75 24.12 0.51 -6.39
C GLU A 75 23.46 0.46 -4.99
N GLU A 76 23.53 1.55 -4.23
CA GLU A 76 23.02 1.71 -2.87
C GLU A 76 21.55 2.15 -2.82
N ILE A 77 20.93 2.69 -3.91
CA ILE A 77 19.52 3.07 -3.89
C ILE A 77 18.67 1.83 -4.15
N LYS A 78 18.23 1.21 -3.07
CA LYS A 78 17.41 -0.02 -3.11
C LYS A 78 15.91 0.21 -3.14
N TYR A 79 15.45 1.44 -2.88
CA TYR A 79 14.02 1.77 -2.82
C TYR A 79 13.78 3.27 -3.02
N PHE A 80 12.59 3.64 -3.47
CA PHE A 80 12.11 5.02 -3.47
C PHE A 80 11.62 5.38 -2.07
N ASP A 81 12.09 6.50 -1.55
CA ASP A 81 11.68 7.06 -0.27
C ASP A 81 11.18 8.49 -0.49
N SER A 82 9.94 8.77 -0.13
CA SER A 82 9.34 10.10 -0.23
C SER A 82 10.03 11.17 0.63
N GLU A 83 10.87 10.75 1.57
CA GLU A 83 11.67 11.64 2.44
C GLU A 83 13.13 11.79 1.97
N LEU A 84 13.54 11.09 0.90
CA LEU A 84 14.89 11.22 0.34
C LEU A 84 15.15 12.63 -0.20
N SER A 85 16.43 13.00 -0.17
CA SER A 85 16.85 14.30 -0.66
C SER A 85 16.70 14.44 -2.18
N TYR A 86 16.56 15.69 -2.61
CA TYR A 86 16.46 16.05 -4.02
C TYR A 86 17.66 15.56 -4.84
N GLU A 87 18.86 15.59 -4.28
CA GLU A 87 20.10 15.18 -4.93
C GLU A 87 20.10 13.71 -5.35
N ILE A 88 19.33 12.87 -4.64
CA ILE A 88 19.27 11.43 -4.92
C ILE A 88 18.18 11.11 -5.92
N THR A 89 16.97 11.63 -5.73
CA THR A 89 15.78 11.22 -6.50
C THR A 89 15.29 12.27 -7.49
N GLY A 90 15.79 13.51 -7.38
CA GLY A 90 15.18 14.66 -8.04
C GLY A 90 13.82 15.06 -7.46
N TYR A 91 13.30 14.28 -6.54
CA TYR A 91 12.05 14.50 -5.85
C TYR A 91 12.26 15.31 -4.57
N ARG A 92 11.63 16.45 -4.50
CA ARG A 92 11.59 17.27 -3.30
C ARG A 92 10.19 17.23 -2.71
N PRO A 93 10.00 16.59 -1.56
CA PRO A 93 8.68 16.45 -0.94
C PRO A 93 8.02 17.80 -0.72
N ILE A 94 6.71 17.88 -1.01
CA ILE A 94 5.87 19.03 -0.68
C ILE A 94 4.92 18.55 0.40
N THR A 95 5.14 19.02 1.62
CA THR A 95 4.40 18.60 2.81
C THR A 95 3.54 19.73 3.35
N MET A 96 2.77 19.45 4.39
CA MET A 96 1.98 20.46 5.13
C MET A 96 2.86 21.42 5.93
N ASP A 97 4.16 21.19 6.01
CA ASP A 97 5.08 22.06 6.73
C ASP A 97 5.06 23.48 6.15
N LYS A 98 4.85 24.47 7.03
CA LYS A 98 4.70 25.88 6.67
C LYS A 98 5.97 26.53 6.12
N GLY A 99 7.13 25.88 6.27
CA GLY A 99 8.44 26.39 5.85
C GLY A 99 8.73 26.28 4.35
N LEU A 100 7.88 25.63 3.54
CA LEU A 100 8.11 25.42 2.11
C LEU A 100 7.30 26.39 1.28
N ASP A 101 7.97 27.35 0.67
CA ASP A 101 7.37 28.28 -0.29
C ASP A 101 7.27 27.65 -1.67
N PHE A 102 6.20 26.87 -1.89
CA PHE A 102 5.89 26.22 -3.17
C PHE A 102 4.60 26.81 -3.75
N LYS A 103 4.64 27.19 -5.02
CA LYS A 103 3.49 27.73 -5.76
C LYS A 103 3.21 26.85 -6.98
N PRO A 104 2.07 26.14 -7.00
CA PRO A 104 1.70 25.23 -8.11
C PRO A 104 1.62 25.92 -9.47
N GLU A 105 1.27 27.23 -9.50
CA GLU A 105 1.13 28.04 -10.70
C GLU A 105 2.42 28.09 -11.53
N LEU A 106 3.55 27.83 -10.90
CA LEU A 106 4.85 27.75 -11.58
C LEU A 106 4.89 26.59 -12.61
N PHE A 107 4.08 25.57 -12.39
CA PHE A 107 4.04 24.37 -13.24
C PHE A 107 2.82 24.32 -14.17
N THR A 108 1.85 25.25 -14.06
CA THR A 108 0.61 25.25 -14.84
C THR A 108 0.54 26.38 -15.87
N ILE A 109 1.68 27.02 -16.17
CA ILE A 109 1.75 28.24 -17.00
C ILE A 109 1.09 28.06 -18.36
N ALA A 110 1.30 26.95 -19.05
CA ALA A 110 0.73 26.70 -20.37
C ALA A 110 -0.80 26.51 -20.30
N ALA A 111 -1.29 25.78 -19.29
CA ALA A 111 -2.72 25.61 -19.02
C ALA A 111 -3.40 26.94 -18.66
N ASP A 112 -2.75 27.74 -17.80
CA ASP A 112 -3.27 29.04 -17.39
C ASP A 112 -3.34 30.04 -18.56
N THR A 113 -2.32 30.02 -19.40
CA THR A 113 -2.31 30.80 -20.65
C THR A 113 -3.47 30.38 -21.56
N TYR A 114 -3.65 29.06 -21.75
CA TYR A 114 -4.77 28.57 -22.54
C TYR A 114 -6.13 28.94 -21.95
N ASN A 115 -6.32 28.78 -20.64
CA ASN A 115 -7.58 29.14 -19.96
C ASN A 115 -7.94 30.62 -20.12
N LYS A 116 -6.92 31.51 -20.13
CA LYS A 116 -7.13 32.95 -20.27
C LYS A 116 -7.37 33.41 -21.71
N THR A 117 -6.72 32.74 -22.70
CA THR A 117 -6.66 33.25 -24.07
C THR A 117 -7.30 32.34 -25.12
N GLY A 118 -7.61 31.08 -24.76
CA GLY A 118 -8.07 30.05 -25.67
C GLY A 118 -6.97 29.47 -26.58
N ASN A 119 -5.71 29.84 -26.37
CA ASN A 119 -4.59 29.41 -27.20
C ASN A 119 -3.33 29.23 -26.36
N TYR A 120 -2.49 28.26 -26.72
CA TYR A 120 -1.17 28.07 -26.11
C TYR A 120 -0.14 29.08 -26.60
N THR A 121 -0.27 29.52 -27.85
CA THR A 121 0.62 30.52 -28.46
C THR A 121 -0.10 31.31 -29.52
N GLN A 122 0.20 32.59 -29.62
CA GLN A 122 -0.28 33.48 -30.67
C GLN A 122 0.71 33.64 -31.81
N TYR A 123 1.84 32.95 -31.74
CA TYR A 123 2.80 33.01 -32.86
C TYR A 123 2.23 32.32 -34.08
N PRO A 124 2.30 32.95 -35.28
CA PRO A 124 1.79 32.38 -36.51
C PRO A 124 2.43 31.01 -36.80
N TYR A 125 1.59 30.07 -37.26
CA TYR A 125 2.03 28.73 -37.65
C TYR A 125 3.20 28.78 -38.62
N GLY A 126 4.24 28.01 -38.37
CA GLY A 126 5.46 27.92 -39.18
C GLY A 126 6.47 29.06 -38.98
N SER A 127 6.16 30.08 -38.15
CA SER A 127 7.14 31.10 -37.76
C SER A 127 8.25 30.51 -36.90
N LYS A 128 9.42 31.18 -36.84
CA LYS A 128 10.52 30.76 -35.96
C LYS A 128 10.08 30.71 -34.51
N LYS A 129 9.39 31.73 -34.03
CA LYS A 129 8.89 31.82 -32.66
C LYS A 129 7.90 30.70 -32.33
N TYR A 130 7.00 30.35 -33.27
CA TYR A 130 6.08 29.22 -33.13
C TYR A 130 6.84 27.89 -32.93
N ARG A 131 7.87 27.65 -33.76
CA ARG A 131 8.66 26.43 -33.66
C ARG A 131 9.46 26.36 -32.36
N THR A 132 10.13 27.44 -31.99
CA THR A 132 10.87 27.51 -30.74
C THR A 132 9.96 27.26 -29.52
N PHE A 133 8.77 27.88 -29.51
CA PHE A 133 7.79 27.65 -28.44
C PHE A 133 7.43 26.15 -28.30
N TRP A 134 7.09 25.48 -29.41
CA TRP A 134 6.71 24.07 -29.34
C TRP A 134 7.91 23.14 -29.09
N GLU A 135 9.11 23.51 -29.54
CA GLU A 135 10.34 22.78 -29.19
C GLU A 135 10.61 22.83 -27.66
N GLU A 136 10.43 23.97 -27.05
CA GLU A 136 10.53 24.13 -25.60
C GLU A 136 9.46 23.33 -24.85
N GLU A 137 8.20 23.39 -25.31
CA GLU A 137 7.11 22.63 -24.68
C GLU A 137 7.28 21.12 -24.82
N PHE A 138 7.72 20.64 -26.00
CA PHE A 138 8.09 19.23 -26.16
C PHE A 138 9.23 18.83 -25.26
N ASN A 139 10.24 19.68 -25.11
CA ASN A 139 11.35 19.41 -24.20
C ASN A 139 10.87 19.28 -22.74
N ARG A 140 9.96 20.16 -22.30
CA ARG A 140 9.36 20.07 -20.96
C ARG A 140 8.54 18.79 -20.77
N CYS A 141 7.79 18.37 -21.79
CA CYS A 141 7.02 17.12 -21.75
C CYS A 141 7.89 15.86 -21.81
N ILE A 142 9.13 15.95 -22.30
CA ILE A 142 10.06 14.81 -22.40
C ILE A 142 10.96 14.72 -21.18
N ASN A 143 11.56 15.86 -20.79
CA ASN A 143 12.63 15.92 -19.79
C ASN A 143 12.19 16.52 -18.45
N GLY A 144 10.95 16.96 -18.36
CA GLY A 144 10.43 17.67 -17.20
C GLY A 144 10.76 19.16 -17.18
N TYR A 145 10.38 19.82 -16.11
CA TYR A 145 10.49 21.25 -15.94
C TYR A 145 10.90 21.59 -14.50
N THR A 146 11.95 22.40 -14.38
CA THR A 146 12.48 22.80 -13.06
C THR A 146 12.26 24.28 -12.83
N VAL A 147 11.72 24.62 -11.69
CA VAL A 147 11.57 26.00 -11.22
C VAL A 147 12.11 26.09 -9.78
N GLY A 148 13.16 26.90 -9.61
CA GLY A 148 13.86 27.01 -8.33
C GLY A 148 14.41 25.63 -7.90
N LYS A 149 13.99 25.18 -6.73
CA LYS A 149 14.41 23.90 -6.14
C LYS A 149 13.46 22.72 -6.44
N TYR A 150 12.40 22.96 -7.18
CA TYR A 150 11.39 21.94 -7.51
C TYR A 150 11.46 21.55 -8.97
N HIS A 151 11.40 20.27 -9.21
CA HIS A 151 11.32 19.67 -10.54
C HIS A 151 10.05 18.86 -10.67
N ILE A 152 9.37 18.96 -11.83
CA ILE A 152 8.32 18.02 -12.18
C ILE A 152 8.74 17.22 -13.40
N THR A 153 8.32 15.95 -13.44
CA THR A 153 8.63 15.04 -14.54
C THR A 153 7.89 15.44 -15.82
N GLY A 154 8.36 14.95 -16.95
CA GLY A 154 7.73 15.26 -18.24
C GLY A 154 6.27 14.80 -18.32
N ASP A 155 5.97 13.59 -17.84
CA ASP A 155 4.59 13.07 -17.77
C ASP A 155 3.70 13.96 -16.86
N ASN A 156 4.24 14.47 -15.73
CA ASN A 156 3.50 15.36 -14.84
C ASN A 156 3.29 16.75 -15.45
N TYR A 157 4.32 17.31 -16.10
CA TYR A 157 4.18 18.59 -16.81
C TYR A 157 3.10 18.50 -17.90
N PHE A 158 3.11 17.42 -18.70
CA PHE A 158 2.09 17.18 -19.71
C PHE A 158 0.70 17.03 -19.08
N TYR A 159 0.57 16.28 -17.99
CA TYR A 159 -0.69 16.09 -17.27
C TYR A 159 -1.30 17.42 -16.86
N LEU A 160 -0.53 18.31 -16.25
CA LEU A 160 -1.01 19.60 -15.76
C LEU A 160 -1.34 20.61 -16.87
N ASN A 161 -0.67 20.53 -18.04
CA ASN A 161 -0.75 21.59 -19.04
C ASN A 161 -1.45 21.17 -20.34
N TYR A 162 -1.50 19.89 -20.66
CA TYR A 162 -1.98 19.41 -21.97
C TYR A 162 -3.06 18.33 -21.87
N TYR A 163 -3.30 17.79 -20.70
CA TYR A 163 -4.34 16.79 -20.47
C TYR A 163 -5.64 17.44 -20.01
N ARG A 164 -6.80 17.01 -20.56
CA ARG A 164 -8.12 17.51 -20.16
C ARG A 164 -8.93 16.41 -19.48
N MET A 165 -9.56 16.76 -18.37
CA MET A 165 -10.48 15.91 -17.62
C MET A 165 -11.91 16.42 -17.77
N ASP A 166 -12.86 15.49 -17.80
CA ASP A 166 -14.26 15.77 -17.57
C ASP A 166 -14.56 15.71 -16.08
N ILE A 167 -14.79 16.85 -15.46
CA ILE A 167 -15.02 16.98 -14.02
C ILE A 167 -16.46 17.33 -13.71
N ILE A 168 -16.95 16.85 -12.57
CA ILE A 168 -18.23 17.27 -12.01
C ILE A 168 -18.01 18.59 -11.26
N VAL A 169 -18.74 19.62 -11.65
CA VAL A 169 -18.69 20.94 -11.02
C VAL A 169 -20.01 21.18 -10.28
N GLU A 170 -19.93 21.63 -9.04
CA GLU A 170 -21.11 22.14 -8.33
C GLU A 170 -21.57 23.44 -8.99
N GLY A 171 -22.77 23.44 -9.55
CA GLY A 171 -23.37 24.63 -10.13
C GLY A 171 -23.78 25.61 -9.04
N SER A 172 -23.77 26.91 -9.36
CA SER A 172 -24.17 28.02 -8.46
C SER A 172 -25.62 27.93 -7.94
N GLU A 173 -26.44 27.03 -8.45
CA GLU A 173 -27.84 26.82 -8.06
C GLU A 173 -28.10 25.39 -7.53
N GLY A 174 -27.07 24.68 -7.04
CA GLY A 174 -27.20 23.32 -6.46
C GLY A 174 -27.36 22.18 -7.50
N GLY A 175 -27.21 22.50 -8.80
CA GLY A 175 -27.16 21.48 -9.87
C GLY A 175 -25.72 20.97 -10.09
N GLN A 176 -25.57 19.68 -10.33
CA GLN A 176 -24.29 19.10 -10.77
C GLN A 176 -24.16 19.27 -12.29
N GLY A 177 -23.15 19.99 -12.75
CA GLY A 177 -22.77 20.11 -14.15
C GLY A 177 -21.47 19.36 -14.44
N ARG A 178 -21.25 18.98 -15.71
CA ARG A 178 -19.96 18.50 -16.18
C ARG A 178 -19.21 19.63 -16.88
N SER A 179 -17.93 19.74 -16.62
CA SER A 179 -17.06 20.73 -17.25
C SER A 179 -15.71 20.12 -17.57
N GLU A 180 -15.14 20.53 -18.68
CA GLU A 180 -13.77 20.15 -19.05
C GLU A 180 -12.77 21.08 -18.35
N SER A 181 -11.77 20.51 -17.70
CA SER A 181 -10.76 21.25 -16.95
C SER A 181 -9.38 20.62 -17.08
N PHE A 182 -8.33 21.43 -16.93
CA PHE A 182 -7.00 20.88 -16.65
C PHE A 182 -6.93 20.33 -15.22
N PRO A 183 -6.12 19.27 -15.00
CA PRO A 183 -5.85 18.77 -13.66
C PRO A 183 -5.24 19.85 -12.77
N LYS A 184 -5.58 19.83 -11.48
CA LYS A 184 -4.89 20.64 -10.48
C LYS A 184 -3.61 19.94 -10.05
N PHE A 185 -2.62 20.72 -9.62
CA PHE A 185 -1.43 20.15 -8.99
C PHE A 185 -1.81 19.53 -7.64
N LEU A 186 -1.41 18.26 -7.44
CA LEU A 186 -1.62 17.55 -6.17
C LEU A 186 -0.30 16.89 -5.76
N SER A 187 0.12 17.07 -4.52
CA SER A 187 1.41 16.62 -4.01
C SER A 187 1.62 15.10 -4.11
N LYS A 188 0.57 14.31 -3.93
CA LYS A 188 0.63 12.85 -4.07
C LYS A 188 0.70 12.36 -5.52
N GLN A 189 0.09 13.09 -6.46
CA GLN A 189 0.27 12.80 -7.89
C GLN A 189 1.69 13.18 -8.34
N TYR A 190 2.22 14.29 -7.84
CA TYR A 190 3.60 14.70 -8.06
C TYR A 190 4.58 13.64 -7.58
N GLU A 191 4.41 13.06 -6.38
CA GLU A 191 5.20 11.94 -5.87
C GLU A 191 5.13 10.71 -6.78
N TRP A 192 3.91 10.34 -7.22
CA TRP A 192 3.68 9.24 -8.14
C TRP A 192 4.45 9.37 -9.44
N PHE A 193 4.39 10.53 -10.09
CA PHE A 193 5.11 10.74 -11.34
C PHE A 193 6.63 10.66 -11.16
N HIS A 194 7.16 11.09 -10.02
CA HIS A 194 8.58 10.92 -9.70
C HIS A 194 8.96 9.47 -9.45
N TYR A 195 8.10 8.71 -8.77
CA TYR A 195 8.31 7.27 -8.58
C TYR A 195 8.37 6.52 -9.92
N VAL A 196 7.45 6.82 -10.84
CA VAL A 196 7.42 6.22 -12.19
C VAL A 196 8.67 6.59 -12.99
N GLU A 197 9.08 7.86 -12.95
CA GLU A 197 10.29 8.30 -13.67
C GLU A 197 11.55 7.64 -13.12
N MET A 198 11.66 7.53 -11.80
CA MET A 198 12.78 6.85 -11.15
C MET A 198 12.84 5.37 -11.53
N ALA A 199 11.69 4.67 -11.52
CA ALA A 199 11.62 3.29 -11.96
C ALA A 199 12.13 3.14 -13.41
N SER A 200 11.66 4.02 -14.31
CA SER A 200 12.12 4.03 -15.71
C SER A 200 13.63 4.25 -15.86
N LYS A 201 14.21 5.18 -15.08
CA LYS A 201 15.67 5.48 -15.09
C LYS A 201 16.49 4.32 -14.52
N LEU A 202 15.97 3.60 -13.53
CA LEU A 202 16.62 2.43 -12.92
C LEU A 202 16.41 1.14 -13.72
N HIS A 203 15.67 1.19 -14.84
CA HIS A 203 15.27 0.01 -15.61
C HIS A 203 14.47 -1.00 -14.76
N LEU A 204 13.69 -0.48 -13.83
CA LEU A 204 12.72 -1.22 -13.03
C LEU A 204 11.30 -0.90 -13.47
N ASP A 205 10.38 -1.73 -13.06
CA ASP A 205 8.97 -1.60 -13.36
C ASP A 205 8.19 -0.99 -12.18
N VAL A 206 6.89 -0.81 -12.36
CA VAL A 206 6.02 -0.14 -11.40
C VAL A 206 4.84 -1.04 -11.04
N CYS A 207 4.59 -1.20 -9.75
CA CYS A 207 3.36 -1.76 -9.23
C CYS A 207 2.80 -0.80 -8.18
N ALA A 208 1.48 -0.57 -8.20
CA ALA A 208 0.85 0.33 -7.26
C ALA A 208 -0.52 -0.15 -6.80
N LEU A 209 -0.74 0.00 -5.50
CA LEU A 209 -2.00 -0.20 -4.80
C LEU A 209 -2.56 1.16 -4.38
N LYS A 210 -3.83 1.40 -4.65
CA LYS A 210 -4.46 2.68 -4.37
C LYS A 210 -5.83 2.53 -3.73
N ALA A 211 -6.26 3.53 -2.98
CA ALA A 211 -7.65 3.72 -2.63
C ALA A 211 -8.49 4.11 -3.85
N ARG A 212 -9.81 3.93 -3.78
CA ARG A 212 -10.74 4.37 -4.82
C ARG A 212 -10.83 5.91 -4.90
N GLY A 213 -11.14 6.43 -6.09
CA GLY A 213 -11.44 7.86 -6.28
C GLY A 213 -10.23 8.79 -6.41
N VAL A 214 -8.99 8.26 -6.50
CA VAL A 214 -7.75 9.06 -6.55
C VAL A 214 -7.37 9.55 -7.97
N GLY A 215 -8.26 9.46 -8.97
CA GLY A 215 -8.04 9.98 -10.32
C GLY A 215 -6.96 9.25 -11.12
N TRP A 216 -6.64 8.00 -10.77
CA TRP A 216 -5.51 7.27 -11.36
C TRP A 216 -5.67 6.97 -12.85
N SER A 217 -6.88 6.60 -13.29
CA SER A 217 -7.12 6.36 -14.72
C SER A 217 -6.92 7.61 -15.58
N GLU A 218 -7.08 8.83 -15.01
CA GLU A 218 -6.73 10.08 -15.69
C GLU A 218 -5.21 10.21 -15.87
N MET A 219 -4.43 9.93 -14.81
CA MET A 219 -2.97 9.93 -14.91
C MET A 219 -2.47 8.85 -15.88
N THR A 220 -3.06 7.67 -15.85
CA THR A 220 -2.73 6.55 -16.76
C THR A 220 -2.99 6.93 -18.23
N ALA A 221 -4.15 7.54 -18.51
CA ALA A 221 -4.46 8.03 -19.84
C ALA A 221 -3.46 9.12 -20.29
N SER A 222 -3.15 10.07 -19.40
CA SER A 222 -2.14 11.11 -19.68
C SER A 222 -0.76 10.51 -19.96
N MET A 223 -0.31 9.56 -19.14
CA MET A 223 0.96 8.85 -19.30
C MET A 223 1.01 8.04 -20.60
N SER A 224 -0.12 7.70 -21.21
CA SER A 224 -0.21 7.05 -22.51
C SER A 224 -0.20 8.05 -23.65
N VAL A 225 -0.92 9.15 -23.50
CA VAL A 225 -1.07 10.21 -24.51
C VAL A 225 0.20 11.06 -24.63
N CYS A 226 0.87 11.37 -23.52
CA CYS A 226 2.08 12.17 -23.50
C CYS A 226 3.17 11.59 -24.43
N PRO A 227 3.71 10.39 -24.22
CA PRO A 227 4.79 9.87 -25.05
C PRO A 227 4.34 9.59 -26.49
N TYR A 228 3.09 9.20 -26.73
CA TYR A 228 2.53 9.12 -28.07
C TYR A 228 2.65 10.45 -28.81
N THR A 229 2.43 11.56 -28.11
CA THR A 229 2.40 12.90 -28.68
C THR A 229 3.80 13.48 -28.88
N VAL A 230 4.71 13.29 -27.91
CA VAL A 230 6.01 14.00 -27.89
C VAL A 230 7.21 13.14 -28.30
N LYS A 231 7.06 11.80 -28.32
CA LYS A 231 8.14 10.88 -28.73
C LYS A 231 7.80 10.18 -30.07
N ARG A 232 8.80 10.00 -30.92
CA ARG A 232 8.62 9.29 -32.19
C ARG A 232 8.70 7.80 -31.98
N LYS A 233 7.80 7.05 -32.68
CA LYS A 233 7.75 5.58 -32.68
C LYS A 233 7.57 4.96 -31.31
N TYR A 234 7.02 5.70 -30.38
CA TYR A 234 6.75 5.22 -29.03
C TYR A 234 5.47 4.36 -29.00
N LYS A 235 5.56 3.17 -28.47
CA LYS A 235 4.47 2.19 -28.44
C LYS A 235 3.96 1.94 -27.02
N VAL A 236 2.69 2.26 -26.79
CA VAL A 236 1.98 1.99 -25.54
C VAL A 236 1.00 0.84 -25.74
N LEU A 237 0.96 -0.11 -24.82
CA LEU A 237 -0.06 -1.15 -24.76
C LEU A 237 -0.84 -1.02 -23.45
N LEU A 238 -2.15 -0.83 -23.56
CA LEU A 238 -3.10 -0.85 -22.44
C LEU A 238 -3.70 -2.24 -22.32
N THR A 239 -3.68 -2.83 -21.15
CA THR A 239 -4.28 -4.15 -20.93
C THR A 239 -5.18 -4.16 -19.71
N CYS A 240 -6.28 -4.91 -19.79
CA CYS A 240 -7.15 -5.27 -18.68
C CYS A 240 -7.75 -6.65 -18.98
N ILE A 241 -8.29 -7.32 -17.97
CA ILE A 241 -9.03 -8.59 -18.18
C ILE A 241 -10.45 -8.37 -18.67
N ASP A 242 -11.00 -7.16 -18.47
CA ASP A 242 -12.39 -6.82 -18.70
C ASP A 242 -12.52 -5.56 -19.57
N ASP A 243 -13.34 -5.66 -20.63
CA ASP A 243 -13.60 -4.54 -21.54
C ASP A 243 -14.34 -3.39 -20.86
N ALA A 244 -15.23 -3.67 -19.92
CA ALA A 244 -15.96 -2.64 -19.18
C ALA A 244 -15.03 -1.72 -18.38
N LYS A 245 -13.84 -2.21 -17.99
CA LYS A 245 -12.81 -1.43 -17.29
C LYS A 245 -11.80 -0.79 -18.25
N LEU A 246 -11.46 -1.46 -19.35
CA LEU A 246 -10.51 -0.98 -20.34
C LEU A 246 -11.08 0.14 -21.23
N THR A 247 -12.35 0.02 -21.63
CA THR A 247 -13.01 0.98 -22.53
C THR A 247 -13.06 2.41 -21.98
N PRO A 248 -13.38 2.67 -20.69
CA PRO A 248 -13.31 4.02 -20.15
C PRO A 248 -11.90 4.64 -20.21
N LEU A 249 -10.85 3.88 -19.92
CA LEU A 249 -9.46 4.35 -20.02
C LEU A 249 -9.10 4.70 -21.46
N LYS A 250 -9.43 3.81 -22.41
CA LYS A 250 -9.24 4.01 -23.84
C LYS A 250 -9.93 5.28 -24.34
N ASN A 251 -11.19 5.49 -23.93
CA ASN A 251 -11.95 6.67 -24.32
C ASN A 251 -11.32 7.97 -23.81
N LYS A 252 -10.75 7.99 -22.61
CA LYS A 252 -9.98 9.11 -22.06
C LYS A 252 -8.75 9.43 -22.94
N CYS A 253 -8.03 8.41 -23.36
CA CYS A 253 -6.91 8.59 -24.30
C CYS A 253 -7.39 9.20 -25.63
N TRP A 254 -8.47 8.65 -26.23
CA TRP A 254 -8.99 9.11 -27.51
C TRP A 254 -9.51 10.55 -27.45
N PHE A 255 -10.25 10.87 -26.41
CA PHE A 255 -10.71 12.22 -26.14
C PHE A 255 -9.54 13.22 -26.09
N ASN A 256 -8.50 12.89 -25.32
CA ASN A 256 -7.34 13.78 -25.19
C ASN A 256 -6.54 13.94 -26.48
N LEU A 257 -6.38 12.87 -27.27
CA LEU A 257 -5.75 12.98 -28.58
C LEU A 257 -6.55 13.88 -29.53
N ASP A 258 -7.88 13.81 -29.48
CA ASP A 258 -8.75 14.67 -30.31
C ASP A 258 -8.71 16.11 -29.84
N TRP A 259 -8.75 16.31 -28.52
CA TRP A 259 -8.63 17.64 -27.91
C TRP A 259 -7.31 18.33 -28.30
N LEU A 260 -6.15 17.63 -28.19
CA LEU A 260 -4.84 18.14 -28.57
C LEU A 260 -4.80 18.55 -30.05
N ASN A 261 -5.39 17.74 -30.95
CA ASN A 261 -5.44 18.05 -32.36
C ASN A 261 -6.25 19.32 -32.68
N GLN A 262 -7.27 19.62 -31.91
CA GLN A 262 -8.15 20.77 -32.10
C GLN A 262 -7.60 22.03 -31.46
N HIS A 263 -6.98 21.93 -30.30
CA HIS A 263 -6.73 23.07 -29.41
C HIS A 263 -5.26 23.50 -29.32
N THR A 264 -4.30 22.75 -29.88
CA THR A 264 -2.87 23.13 -29.82
C THR A 264 -2.36 23.90 -31.04
N GLY A 265 -3.23 24.43 -31.89
CA GLY A 265 -2.84 25.20 -33.06
C GLY A 265 -1.87 24.43 -33.98
N ARG A 266 -2.05 23.13 -34.13
CA ARG A 266 -1.20 22.15 -34.82
C ARG A 266 0.13 21.82 -34.14
N GLY A 267 0.45 22.36 -32.99
CA GLY A 267 1.71 22.07 -32.28
C GLY A 267 1.85 20.60 -31.89
N MET A 268 0.80 20.06 -31.28
CA MET A 268 0.74 18.64 -30.88
C MET A 268 -0.18 17.78 -31.76
N ARG A 269 -0.50 18.28 -32.95
CA ARG A 269 -1.35 17.56 -33.89
C ARG A 269 -0.57 16.51 -34.67
N HIS A 270 -1.01 15.27 -34.63
CA HIS A 270 -0.48 14.18 -35.43
C HIS A 270 -1.46 13.72 -36.51
N VAL A 271 -0.91 13.38 -37.68
CA VAL A 271 -1.67 12.67 -38.68
C VAL A 271 -1.93 11.27 -38.21
N ARG A 272 -3.20 10.84 -38.24
CA ARG A 272 -3.61 9.49 -37.86
C ARG A 272 -4.09 8.71 -39.08
N LEU A 273 -3.88 7.41 -39.07
CA LEU A 273 -4.51 6.53 -40.05
C LEU A 273 -6.03 6.64 -39.94
N ALA A 274 -6.68 6.76 -41.10
CA ALA A 274 -8.12 6.77 -41.23
C ALA A 274 -8.75 5.38 -40.90
N VAL A 275 -7.94 4.34 -40.77
CA VAL A 275 -8.41 3.00 -40.40
C VAL A 275 -8.82 3.03 -38.93
N ASN A 276 -10.11 3.04 -38.76
CA ASN A 276 -10.76 2.99 -37.45
C ASN A 276 -10.67 1.57 -36.87
N ASN A 277 -9.49 1.19 -36.38
CA ASN A 277 -9.47 0.20 -35.35
C ASN A 277 -9.84 0.91 -34.04
N VAL A 278 -10.92 0.50 -33.39
CA VAL A 278 -11.43 1.05 -32.14
C VAL A 278 -10.39 0.88 -31.01
N ASP A 279 -9.55 -0.11 -31.14
CA ASP A 279 -8.60 -0.52 -30.10
C ASP A 279 -7.21 0.07 -30.27
N THR A 280 -6.89 0.58 -31.47
CA THR A 280 -5.54 1.08 -31.79
C THR A 280 -5.59 2.48 -32.40
N LYS A 281 -4.74 3.39 -31.93
CA LYS A 281 -4.46 4.68 -32.59
C LYS A 281 -2.99 4.76 -32.92
N ARG A 282 -2.70 4.96 -34.24
CA ARG A 282 -1.33 5.08 -34.72
C ARG A 282 -1.12 6.43 -35.41
N ALA A 283 -0.05 7.12 -35.02
CA ALA A 283 0.33 8.43 -35.61
C ALA A 283 1.05 8.26 -36.95
N THR A 284 0.42 7.53 -37.90
CA THR A 284 0.93 7.31 -39.25
C THR A 284 -0.12 7.61 -40.31
N LYS A 285 0.31 7.82 -41.55
CA LYS A 285 -0.54 7.90 -42.73
C LYS A 285 0.10 7.07 -43.83
N LYS A 286 -0.71 6.48 -44.70
CA LYS A 286 -0.25 5.80 -45.92
C LYS A 286 -0.34 6.75 -47.08
N SER A 287 0.72 6.80 -47.90
CA SER A 287 0.69 7.45 -49.19
C SER A 287 0.01 6.55 -50.24
N ALA A 288 -0.23 7.08 -51.44
CA ALA A 288 -0.91 6.33 -52.50
C ALA A 288 -0.14 5.07 -52.94
N ASP A 289 1.17 5.04 -52.76
CA ASP A 289 2.04 3.88 -53.00
C ASP A 289 2.10 2.87 -51.87
N GLY A 290 1.32 3.09 -50.76
CA GLY A 290 1.30 2.23 -49.62
C GLY A 290 2.37 2.49 -48.56
N THR A 291 3.29 3.44 -48.80
CA THR A 291 4.36 3.79 -47.85
C THR A 291 3.81 4.50 -46.65
N GLU A 292 4.15 4.01 -45.42
CA GLU A 292 3.77 4.66 -44.20
C GLU A 292 4.70 5.81 -43.84
N TYR A 293 4.13 6.95 -43.48
CA TYR A 293 4.86 8.11 -43.02
C TYR A 293 4.14 8.79 -41.82
N GLY A 294 4.87 9.55 -41.04
CA GLY A 294 4.33 10.27 -39.89
C GLY A 294 5.18 10.12 -38.62
N TRP A 295 4.58 10.33 -37.49
CA TRP A 295 5.24 10.27 -36.18
C TRP A 295 5.60 8.83 -35.77
N GLY A 296 4.73 7.87 -36.13
CA GLY A 296 4.94 6.44 -35.95
C GLY A 296 4.64 5.90 -34.55
N SER A 297 4.16 6.75 -33.63
CA SER A 297 3.78 6.33 -32.29
C SER A 297 2.42 5.64 -32.29
N GLU A 298 2.17 4.79 -31.30
CA GLU A 298 1.00 3.92 -31.23
C GLU A 298 0.51 3.80 -29.78
N ILE A 299 -0.80 3.90 -29.58
CA ILE A 299 -1.50 3.42 -28.40
C ILE A 299 -2.39 2.28 -28.86
N ASP A 300 -2.17 1.12 -28.29
CA ASP A 300 -2.92 -0.12 -28.54
C ASP A 300 -3.59 -0.60 -27.27
N SER A 301 -4.71 -1.31 -27.38
CA SER A 301 -5.44 -1.82 -26.23
C SER A 301 -5.91 -3.25 -26.47
N ILE A 302 -5.73 -4.12 -25.49
CA ILE A 302 -6.15 -5.53 -25.57
C ILE A 302 -6.82 -5.99 -24.27
N ILE A 303 -7.84 -6.84 -24.44
CA ILE A 303 -8.42 -7.58 -23.32
C ILE A 303 -7.59 -8.85 -23.12
N ALA A 304 -6.81 -8.88 -22.04
CA ALA A 304 -5.87 -9.95 -21.72
C ALA A 304 -6.46 -10.90 -20.66
N ASN A 305 -7.55 -11.59 -21.01
CA ASN A 305 -8.17 -12.61 -20.15
C ASN A 305 -7.41 -13.94 -20.13
N THR A 306 -6.36 -14.09 -20.92
CA THR A 306 -5.37 -15.17 -20.83
C THR A 306 -3.98 -14.56 -20.94
N SER A 307 -3.01 -15.12 -20.22
CA SER A 307 -1.63 -14.63 -20.23
C SER A 307 -0.95 -14.73 -21.59
N ASP A 308 -1.40 -15.62 -22.49
CA ASP A 308 -0.86 -15.77 -23.84
C ASP A 308 -1.20 -14.61 -24.77
N LYS A 309 -2.21 -13.82 -24.45
CA LYS A 309 -2.53 -12.59 -25.18
C LYS A 309 -1.50 -11.49 -24.98
N ILE A 310 -0.72 -11.54 -23.89
CA ILE A 310 0.40 -10.63 -23.62
C ILE A 310 1.63 -11.12 -24.40
N ARG A 311 1.53 -11.11 -25.73
CA ARG A 311 2.60 -11.46 -26.66
C ARG A 311 2.51 -10.57 -27.91
N GLY A 312 3.59 -10.40 -28.60
CA GLY A 312 3.62 -9.67 -29.88
C GLY A 312 4.77 -8.69 -29.97
N ASP A 313 4.51 -7.53 -30.56
CA ASP A 313 5.50 -6.48 -30.79
C ASP A 313 6.03 -5.88 -29.48
N ARG A 314 7.27 -5.39 -29.52
CA ARG A 314 7.89 -4.69 -28.39
C ARG A 314 7.16 -3.40 -28.09
N ARG A 315 7.09 -3.08 -26.79
CA ARG A 315 6.39 -1.92 -26.26
C ARG A 315 7.33 -1.09 -25.40
N ASP A 316 7.25 0.23 -25.52
CA ASP A 316 7.98 1.15 -24.66
C ASP A 316 7.26 1.33 -23.33
N ARG A 317 5.93 1.13 -23.30
CA ARG A 317 5.12 1.16 -22.08
C ARG A 317 4.02 0.10 -22.16
N LEU A 318 3.92 -0.73 -21.12
CA LEU A 318 2.89 -1.78 -20.97
C LEU A 318 2.15 -1.55 -19.66
N ILE A 319 0.85 -1.28 -19.74
CA ILE A 319 0.03 -0.90 -18.59
C ILE A 319 -1.02 -1.97 -18.33
N TYR A 320 -1.03 -2.48 -17.11
CA TYR A 320 -2.04 -3.39 -16.56
C TYR A 320 -3.01 -2.57 -15.70
N GLU A 321 -4.14 -2.18 -16.28
CA GLU A 321 -5.19 -1.42 -15.60
C GLU A 321 -6.04 -2.35 -14.74
N GLU A 322 -6.49 -1.86 -13.59
CA GLU A 322 -7.27 -2.61 -12.60
C GLU A 322 -6.64 -3.97 -12.24
N ALA A 323 -5.34 -3.94 -11.96
CA ALA A 323 -4.53 -5.12 -11.64
C ALA A 323 -5.06 -5.92 -10.44
N GLY A 324 -5.77 -5.29 -9.50
CA GLY A 324 -6.43 -5.95 -8.37
C GLY A 324 -7.56 -6.90 -8.78
N SER A 325 -8.11 -6.74 -9.98
CA SER A 325 -9.13 -7.64 -10.52
C SER A 325 -8.56 -8.71 -11.47
N ASN A 326 -7.23 -8.76 -11.63
CA ASN A 326 -6.57 -9.63 -12.61
C ASN A 326 -6.05 -10.91 -11.94
N SER A 327 -6.83 -11.99 -12.00
CA SER A 327 -6.47 -13.31 -11.42
C SER A 327 -5.22 -13.95 -12.03
N ILE A 328 -4.82 -13.54 -13.24
CA ILE A 328 -3.64 -14.05 -13.96
C ILE A 328 -2.49 -13.02 -14.01
N LEU A 329 -2.52 -12.00 -13.12
CA LEU A 329 -1.59 -10.86 -13.18
C LEU A 329 -0.13 -11.30 -13.17
N THR A 330 0.29 -12.15 -12.23
CA THR A 330 1.69 -12.58 -12.10
C THR A 330 2.18 -13.34 -13.32
N GLU A 331 1.34 -14.21 -13.89
CA GLU A 331 1.68 -14.94 -15.12
C GLU A 331 1.78 -13.99 -16.33
N SER A 332 0.82 -13.09 -16.46
CA SER A 332 0.81 -12.04 -17.50
C SER A 332 2.01 -11.10 -17.37
N TRP A 333 2.39 -10.77 -16.15
CA TRP A 333 3.55 -9.94 -15.85
C TRP A 333 4.85 -10.59 -16.30
N ILE A 334 5.05 -11.88 -15.97
CA ILE A 334 6.23 -12.63 -16.38
C ILE A 334 6.30 -12.73 -17.92
N LYS A 335 5.20 -13.04 -18.60
CA LYS A 335 5.16 -13.12 -20.07
C LYS A 335 5.35 -11.76 -20.73
N GLY A 336 4.83 -10.68 -20.11
CA GLY A 336 4.97 -9.31 -20.57
C GLY A 336 6.41 -8.77 -20.53
N LYS A 337 7.31 -9.40 -19.77
CA LYS A 337 8.72 -9.01 -19.70
C LYS A 337 9.37 -9.00 -21.09
N ALA A 338 9.06 -9.98 -21.94
CA ALA A 338 9.60 -10.06 -23.30
C ALA A 338 9.20 -8.88 -24.22
N LEU A 339 8.12 -8.14 -23.89
CA LEU A 339 7.69 -6.99 -24.68
C LEU A 339 8.53 -5.74 -24.38
N VAL A 340 9.10 -5.64 -23.20
CA VAL A 340 9.85 -4.48 -22.69
C VAL A 340 11.36 -4.72 -22.60
N GLU A 341 11.83 -5.91 -22.99
CA GLU A 341 13.24 -6.27 -22.98
C GLU A 341 13.75 -6.69 -24.36
N LEU A 342 15.02 -6.46 -24.61
CA LEU A 342 15.74 -6.88 -25.80
C LEU A 342 17.12 -7.43 -25.42
N GLY A 343 17.32 -8.75 -25.62
CA GLY A 343 18.61 -9.37 -25.35
C GLY A 343 19.07 -9.24 -23.89
N GLY A 344 18.12 -9.31 -22.95
CA GLY A 344 18.38 -9.16 -21.51
C GLY A 344 18.54 -7.70 -21.04
N LYS A 345 18.36 -6.72 -21.95
CA LYS A 345 18.35 -5.31 -21.58
C LYS A 345 16.92 -4.79 -21.52
N HIS A 346 16.55 -4.28 -20.39
CA HIS A 346 15.28 -3.60 -20.16
C HIS A 346 15.30 -2.23 -20.84
N PHE A 347 14.29 -1.93 -21.69
CA PHE A 347 14.19 -0.66 -22.40
C PHE A 347 12.83 0.01 -22.24
N GLY A 348 11.78 -0.75 -21.98
CA GLY A 348 10.43 -0.27 -21.77
C GLY A 348 10.08 -0.21 -20.27
N LEU A 349 8.81 0.02 -19.96
CA LEU A 349 8.29 0.14 -18.61
C LEU A 349 6.96 -0.62 -18.49
N ARG A 350 6.86 -1.55 -17.55
CA ARG A 350 5.61 -2.18 -17.16
C ARG A 350 5.02 -1.46 -15.93
N ILE A 351 3.71 -1.23 -15.97
CA ILE A 351 2.99 -0.53 -14.90
C ILE A 351 1.75 -1.34 -14.56
N ALA A 352 1.66 -1.86 -13.34
CA ALA A 352 0.47 -2.51 -12.80
C ALA A 352 -0.19 -1.61 -11.77
N LEU A 353 -1.48 -1.28 -12.01
CA LEU A 353 -2.24 -0.34 -11.18
C LEU A 353 -3.54 -1.00 -10.75
N GLY A 354 -3.83 -0.99 -9.45
CA GLY A 354 -5.08 -1.57 -8.96
C GLY A 354 -5.56 -1.00 -7.64
N THR A 355 -6.88 -1.12 -7.43
CA THR A 355 -7.49 -1.02 -6.11
C THR A 355 -7.46 -2.37 -5.44
N GLY A 356 -7.73 -2.42 -4.14
CA GLY A 356 -8.26 -3.63 -3.51
C GLY A 356 -9.49 -4.09 -4.30
N GLY A 357 -9.68 -5.36 -4.46
CA GLY A 357 -10.75 -5.89 -5.31
C GLY A 357 -11.27 -7.23 -4.83
N ASP A 358 -11.91 -7.97 -5.73
CA ASP A 358 -12.43 -9.30 -5.48
C ASP A 358 -11.31 -10.26 -5.06
N ASP A 359 -11.51 -10.95 -3.98
CA ASP A 359 -10.53 -11.79 -3.27
C ASP A 359 -9.82 -12.82 -4.15
N MET A 360 -10.53 -13.43 -5.09
CA MET A 360 -9.96 -14.45 -5.99
C MET A 360 -8.96 -13.85 -6.98
N ALA A 361 -9.15 -12.59 -7.38
CA ALA A 361 -8.31 -11.92 -8.35
C ALA A 361 -7.11 -11.18 -7.70
N LEU A 362 -7.26 -10.83 -6.43
CA LEU A 362 -6.33 -9.95 -5.70
C LEU A 362 -4.97 -10.60 -5.39
N GLY A 363 -4.88 -11.94 -5.43
CA GLY A 363 -3.67 -12.69 -5.07
C GLY A 363 -2.43 -12.27 -5.84
N GLY A 364 -2.55 -12.00 -7.14
CA GLY A 364 -1.44 -11.57 -7.98
C GLY A 364 -0.90 -10.20 -7.59
N LEU A 365 -1.79 -9.20 -7.43
CA LEU A 365 -1.41 -7.85 -7.02
C LEU A 365 -0.80 -7.85 -5.61
N ARG A 366 -1.39 -8.58 -4.67
CA ARG A 366 -0.86 -8.73 -3.30
C ARG A 366 0.56 -9.28 -3.31
N THR A 367 0.80 -10.34 -4.07
CA THR A 367 2.14 -10.96 -4.16
C THR A 367 3.18 -9.99 -4.71
N MET A 368 2.86 -9.27 -5.79
CA MET A 368 3.76 -8.28 -6.38
C MET A 368 3.98 -7.08 -5.44
N PHE A 369 2.93 -6.64 -4.76
CA PHE A 369 2.98 -5.48 -3.86
C PHE A 369 3.93 -5.71 -2.67
N TYR A 370 3.85 -6.87 -2.02
CA TYR A 370 4.71 -7.19 -0.88
C TYR A 370 6.09 -7.76 -1.25
N ASN A 371 6.29 -8.13 -2.52
CA ASN A 371 7.58 -8.66 -3.00
C ASN A 371 8.04 -7.92 -4.26
N PRO A 372 8.17 -6.59 -4.25
CA PRO A 372 8.43 -5.82 -5.47
C PRO A 372 9.72 -6.24 -6.16
N ALA A 373 10.80 -6.48 -5.42
CA ALA A 373 12.09 -6.87 -5.98
C ALA A 373 12.05 -8.22 -6.74
N ALA A 374 11.16 -9.16 -6.36
CA ALA A 374 11.01 -10.43 -7.04
C ALA A 374 10.37 -10.31 -8.43
N TYR A 375 9.74 -9.17 -8.71
CA TYR A 375 9.03 -8.87 -9.96
C TYR A 375 9.66 -7.72 -10.76
N ASP A 376 10.90 -7.38 -10.47
CA ASP A 376 11.63 -6.24 -11.06
C ASP A 376 10.92 -4.88 -10.83
N VAL A 377 10.09 -4.75 -9.82
CA VAL A 377 9.37 -3.53 -9.45
C VAL A 377 10.23 -2.68 -8.54
N LEU A 378 10.25 -1.35 -8.75
CA LEU A 378 10.93 -0.42 -7.87
C LEU A 378 10.32 -0.50 -6.46
N PRO A 379 11.08 -0.92 -5.44
CA PRO A 379 10.59 -0.93 -4.08
C PRO A 379 10.31 0.49 -3.57
N TYR A 380 9.28 0.62 -2.75
CA TYR A 380 8.84 1.87 -2.12
C TYR A 380 8.84 1.73 -0.61
N LYS A 381 9.39 2.72 0.08
CA LYS A 381 9.33 2.78 1.54
C LYS A 381 7.98 3.36 1.97
N ASN A 382 7.09 2.46 2.33
CA ASN A 382 5.74 2.78 2.75
C ASN A 382 5.69 3.13 4.24
N TYR A 383 5.21 4.31 4.56
CA TYR A 383 5.00 4.79 5.94
C TYR A 383 3.56 4.60 6.43
N ASP A 384 2.64 4.23 5.53
CA ASP A 384 1.22 4.03 5.83
C ASP A 384 0.95 2.57 6.21
N THR A 385 1.39 2.19 7.39
CA THR A 385 1.29 0.83 7.94
C THR A 385 0.46 0.82 9.22
N ASP A 386 -0.02 -0.36 9.62
CA ASP A 386 -0.89 -0.50 10.79
C ASP A 386 -0.16 -0.24 12.11
N ASP A 387 1.12 -0.58 12.18
CA ASP A 387 1.95 -0.44 13.38
C ASP A 387 2.81 0.84 13.39
N GLY A 388 2.71 1.66 12.34
CA GLY A 388 3.48 2.90 12.17
C GLY A 388 4.96 2.68 11.88
N ARG A 389 5.40 1.45 11.58
CA ARG A 389 6.76 1.15 11.15
C ARG A 389 6.82 1.13 9.64
N PRO A 390 7.80 1.80 9.02
CA PRO A 390 7.90 1.77 7.56
C PRO A 390 8.21 0.35 7.06
N GLU A 391 7.52 -0.05 6.00
CA GLU A 391 7.71 -1.32 5.29
C GLU A 391 8.19 -1.08 3.86
N ILE A 392 8.94 -2.04 3.31
CA ILE A 392 9.32 -2.02 1.90
C ILE A 392 8.25 -2.79 1.11
N THR A 393 7.51 -2.06 0.28
CA THR A 393 6.43 -2.58 -0.56
C THR A 393 6.53 -2.00 -1.97
N ALA A 394 5.57 -2.27 -2.86
CA ALA A 394 5.35 -1.43 -4.04
C ALA A 394 4.67 -0.11 -3.62
N PHE A 395 4.39 0.78 -4.58
CA PHE A 395 3.81 2.10 -4.27
C PHE A 395 2.40 1.98 -3.68
N PHE A 396 2.14 2.73 -2.62
CA PHE A 396 0.83 2.78 -1.96
C PHE A 396 0.28 4.20 -1.89
N LEU A 397 -1.00 4.35 -2.25
CA LEU A 397 -1.70 5.62 -2.12
C LEU A 397 -2.97 5.45 -1.27
N PRO A 398 -2.92 5.85 0.02
CA PRO A 398 -4.05 5.75 0.94
C PRO A 398 -5.09 6.86 0.68
N ALA A 399 -6.35 6.57 1.01
CA ALA A 399 -7.46 7.49 0.82
C ALA A 399 -7.27 8.83 1.56
N HIS A 400 -6.83 8.77 2.79
CA HIS A 400 -6.69 9.96 3.64
C HIS A 400 -5.57 10.92 3.23
N LYS A 401 -4.65 10.51 2.38
CA LYS A 401 -3.56 11.37 1.86
C LYS A 401 -3.85 11.95 0.48
N PHE A 402 -5.04 11.73 -0.04
CA PHE A 402 -5.44 12.23 -1.34
C PHE A 402 -6.79 12.92 -1.31
N ALA A 403 -6.82 14.23 -1.49
CA ALA A 403 -8.02 15.02 -1.58
C ALA A 403 -8.21 15.62 -2.97
N LEU A 404 -9.46 15.74 -3.41
CA LEU A 404 -9.84 16.44 -4.65
C LEU A 404 -10.54 17.77 -4.36
N THR A 405 -11.16 17.91 -3.19
CA THR A 405 -11.94 19.07 -2.80
C THR A 405 -11.10 20.11 -2.07
N SER A 406 -11.39 21.38 -2.28
CA SER A 406 -10.69 22.50 -1.64
C SER A 406 -10.82 22.51 -0.11
N GLU A 407 -11.80 21.80 0.44
CA GLU A 407 -12.00 21.69 1.89
C GLU A 407 -10.79 21.00 2.60
N TYR A 408 -10.14 20.05 1.90
CA TYR A 408 -9.05 19.25 2.42
C TYR A 408 -7.71 19.53 1.73
N LEU A 409 -7.65 20.53 0.85
CA LEU A 409 -6.43 20.94 0.16
C LEU A 409 -5.98 22.32 0.63
N ASP A 410 -4.66 22.47 0.79
CA ASP A 410 -4.07 23.80 0.90
C ASP A 410 -3.82 24.42 -0.50
N ASN A 411 -3.36 25.67 -0.54
CA ASN A 411 -3.05 26.40 -1.76
C ASN A 411 -1.85 25.83 -2.55
N ARG A 412 -1.12 24.89 -2.01
CA ARG A 412 0.01 24.18 -2.64
C ARG A 412 -0.38 22.81 -3.21
N GLY A 413 -1.65 22.43 -3.11
CA GLY A 413 -2.12 21.11 -3.50
C GLY A 413 -1.72 19.98 -2.53
N VAL A 414 -1.44 20.33 -1.28
CA VAL A 414 -1.13 19.36 -0.22
C VAL A 414 -2.41 19.02 0.54
N THR A 415 -2.66 17.74 0.72
CA THR A 415 -3.82 17.26 1.48
C THR A 415 -3.62 17.48 2.97
N ASN A 416 -4.63 18.09 3.63
CA ASN A 416 -4.75 18.09 5.08
C ASN A 416 -5.20 16.69 5.54
N TRP A 417 -4.25 15.77 5.55
CA TRP A 417 -4.52 14.35 5.79
C TRP A 417 -5.09 14.06 7.19
N PRO A 418 -4.76 14.78 8.28
CA PRO A 418 -5.44 14.56 9.57
C PRO A 418 -6.94 14.84 9.50
N LYS A 419 -7.31 15.99 8.92
CA LYS A 419 -8.73 16.38 8.75
C LYS A 419 -9.47 15.43 7.83
N LEU A 420 -8.85 14.98 6.74
CA LEU A 420 -9.46 14.03 5.81
C LEU A 420 -9.60 12.64 6.42
N LYS A 421 -8.63 12.22 7.23
CA LYS A 421 -8.69 10.94 7.97
C LYS A 421 -9.85 10.96 8.97
N GLU A 422 -10.00 12.01 9.76
CA GLU A 422 -11.14 12.20 10.67
C GLU A 422 -12.48 12.09 9.94
N HIS A 423 -12.59 12.68 8.73
CA HIS A 423 -13.78 12.57 7.91
C HIS A 423 -14.11 11.11 7.54
N PHE A 424 -13.14 10.35 7.03
CA PHE A 424 -13.35 8.93 6.72
C PHE A 424 -13.64 8.11 7.98
N GLU A 425 -12.97 8.36 9.10
CA GLU A 425 -13.23 7.68 10.36
C GLU A 425 -14.66 7.95 10.85
N ALA A 426 -15.16 9.19 10.70
CA ALA A 426 -16.54 9.53 11.03
C ALA A 426 -17.58 8.87 10.09
N GLN A 427 -17.23 8.63 8.82
CA GLN A 427 -18.06 7.85 7.91
C GLN A 427 -18.08 6.37 8.30
N ARG A 428 -16.90 5.77 8.51
CA ARG A 428 -16.72 4.38 8.94
C ARG A 428 -17.47 4.07 10.25
N ALA A 429 -17.49 5.02 11.19
CA ALA A 429 -18.18 4.87 12.49
C ALA A 429 -19.71 4.71 12.38
N LYS A 430 -20.30 5.02 11.23
CA LYS A 430 -21.75 4.86 10.98
C LYS A 430 -22.10 3.52 10.34
N LEU A 431 -21.10 2.80 9.87
CA LEU A 431 -21.26 1.53 9.15
C LEU A 431 -21.17 0.36 10.12
N LEU A 432 -21.81 -0.73 9.76
CA LEU A 432 -21.85 -1.96 10.54
C LEU A 432 -21.24 -3.11 9.72
N ASP A 433 -20.61 -4.02 10.43
CA ASP A 433 -20.21 -5.34 9.93
C ASP A 433 -19.50 -5.30 8.56
N LYS A 434 -20.11 -5.96 7.58
CA LYS A 434 -19.57 -6.11 6.24
C LYS A 434 -19.40 -4.78 5.49
N ASP A 435 -20.32 -3.83 5.72
CA ASP A 435 -20.25 -2.50 5.08
C ASP A 435 -19.04 -1.71 5.58
N TYR A 436 -18.71 -1.83 6.87
CA TYR A 436 -17.50 -1.24 7.44
C TYR A 436 -16.23 -1.80 6.78
N LEU A 437 -16.14 -3.11 6.61
CA LEU A 437 -14.99 -3.74 5.96
C LEU A 437 -14.87 -3.34 4.48
N THR A 438 -15.99 -3.28 3.78
CA THR A 438 -16.02 -2.83 2.38
C THR A 438 -15.54 -1.39 2.26
N GLU A 439 -16.00 -0.50 3.13
CA GLU A 439 -15.54 0.90 3.16
C GLU A 439 -14.05 1.01 3.47
N CYS A 440 -13.52 0.20 4.41
CA CYS A 440 -12.09 0.15 4.70
C CYS A 440 -11.27 -0.33 3.50
N ALA A 441 -11.75 -1.29 2.73
CA ALA A 441 -11.05 -1.78 1.54
C ALA A 441 -11.07 -0.77 0.39
N GLU A 442 -12.20 -0.10 0.16
CA GLU A 442 -12.36 0.90 -0.90
C GLU A 442 -11.60 2.20 -0.61
N HIS A 443 -11.71 2.71 0.62
CA HIS A 443 -11.05 3.92 1.09
C HIS A 443 -9.97 3.58 2.13
N CYS A 444 -9.04 2.71 1.75
CA CYS A 444 -8.02 2.14 2.62
C CYS A 444 -7.03 3.19 3.15
N PHE A 445 -6.63 3.03 4.41
CA PHE A 445 -5.56 3.81 5.04
C PHE A 445 -4.22 3.08 5.04
N THR A 446 -4.27 1.75 4.99
CA THR A 446 -3.10 0.88 4.97
C THR A 446 -3.25 -0.17 3.85
N PRO A 447 -2.15 -0.75 3.37
CA PRO A 447 -2.22 -1.82 2.39
C PRO A 447 -3.01 -3.03 2.88
N ARG A 448 -2.98 -3.29 4.17
CA ARG A 448 -3.72 -4.41 4.77
C ARG A 448 -5.22 -4.22 4.59
N GLU A 449 -5.76 -3.02 4.84
CA GLU A 449 -7.18 -2.74 4.60
C GLU A 449 -7.59 -3.01 3.15
N ALA A 450 -6.77 -2.57 2.18
CA ALA A 450 -7.03 -2.75 0.75
C ALA A 450 -6.93 -4.21 0.27
N LEU A 451 -6.03 -4.97 0.89
CA LEU A 451 -5.69 -6.33 0.47
C LEU A 451 -6.30 -7.41 1.38
N SER A 452 -7.19 -7.03 2.30
CA SER A 452 -7.92 -7.96 3.17
C SER A 452 -8.93 -8.76 2.37
N LYS A 453 -9.00 -10.05 2.63
CA LYS A 453 -9.99 -10.95 2.01
C LYS A 453 -11.30 -10.93 2.80
N HIS A 454 -12.42 -10.77 2.12
CA HIS A 454 -13.74 -10.69 2.75
C HIS A 454 -14.71 -11.81 2.31
N GLY A 455 -14.36 -12.66 1.34
CA GLY A 455 -15.27 -13.64 0.71
C GLY A 455 -15.04 -15.11 1.06
N ASP A 456 -13.79 -15.55 1.26
CA ASP A 456 -13.42 -16.96 1.51
C ASP A 456 -12.77 -17.15 2.88
N ASN A 457 -13.19 -16.36 3.87
CA ASN A 457 -12.64 -16.48 5.22
C ASN A 457 -13.08 -17.81 5.85
N VAL A 458 -12.13 -18.49 6.47
CA VAL A 458 -12.37 -19.73 7.23
C VAL A 458 -13.21 -19.43 8.48
N PHE A 459 -13.22 -18.17 8.94
CA PHE A 459 -13.87 -17.72 10.17
C PHE A 459 -15.07 -16.80 9.87
N ASP A 460 -15.96 -16.63 10.84
CA ASP A 460 -17.06 -15.66 10.75
C ASP A 460 -16.53 -14.24 10.72
N SER A 461 -16.39 -13.71 9.50
CA SER A 461 -15.89 -12.36 9.27
C SER A 461 -16.80 -11.26 9.85
N THR A 462 -18.10 -11.54 10.01
CA THR A 462 -19.05 -10.57 10.58
C THR A 462 -18.79 -10.36 12.06
N ALA A 463 -18.68 -11.44 12.83
CA ALA A 463 -18.37 -11.38 14.26
C ALA A 463 -17.00 -10.73 14.55
N ILE A 464 -16.00 -11.05 13.71
CA ILE A 464 -14.65 -10.46 13.81
C ILE A 464 -14.67 -8.97 13.49
N ALA A 465 -15.40 -8.56 12.44
CA ALA A 465 -15.56 -7.15 12.08
C ALA A 465 -16.25 -6.35 13.17
N GLU A 466 -17.34 -6.87 13.75
CA GLU A 466 -18.03 -6.24 14.87
C GLU A 466 -17.07 -6.00 16.04
N ARG A 467 -16.24 -7.01 16.37
CA ARG A 467 -15.26 -6.87 17.43
C ARG A 467 -14.19 -5.82 17.13
N LEU A 468 -13.72 -5.74 15.88
CA LEU A 468 -12.79 -4.70 15.46
C LEU A 468 -13.38 -3.29 15.59
N VAL A 469 -14.65 -3.11 15.23
CA VAL A 469 -15.37 -1.83 15.45
C VAL A 469 -15.43 -1.49 16.94
N GLN A 470 -15.75 -2.44 17.80
CA GLN A 470 -15.75 -2.24 19.26
C GLN A 470 -14.36 -1.81 19.76
N ILE A 471 -13.29 -2.39 19.27
CA ILE A 471 -11.91 -2.07 19.66
C ILE A 471 -11.45 -0.74 19.07
N LYS A 472 -11.54 -0.57 17.75
CA LYS A 472 -10.93 0.57 17.04
C LYS A 472 -11.75 1.86 17.18
N VAL A 473 -13.07 1.75 17.11
CA VAL A 473 -13.98 2.90 17.09
C VAL A 473 -14.56 3.18 18.48
N GLN A 474 -15.23 2.20 19.07
CA GLN A 474 -15.94 2.39 20.33
C GLN A 474 -15.03 2.37 21.54
N LYS A 475 -13.78 1.89 21.39
CA LYS A 475 -12.81 1.68 22.50
C LYS A 475 -13.36 0.82 23.65
N SER A 476 -14.30 -0.08 23.34
CA SER A 476 -14.96 -0.98 24.28
C SER A 476 -14.22 -2.32 24.38
N TYR A 477 -13.08 -2.32 25.06
CA TYR A 477 -12.26 -3.52 25.26
C TYR A 477 -11.29 -3.36 26.43
N THR A 478 -10.73 -4.46 26.91
CA THR A 478 -9.65 -4.42 27.91
C THR A 478 -8.31 -4.23 27.20
N LYS A 479 -7.77 -3.01 27.24
CA LYS A 479 -6.51 -2.71 26.55
C LYS A 479 -5.37 -3.60 27.07
N PRO A 480 -4.68 -4.38 26.21
CA PRO A 480 -3.54 -5.19 26.61
C PRO A 480 -2.41 -4.34 27.19
N LYS A 481 -1.82 -4.81 28.28
CA LYS A 481 -0.65 -4.18 28.89
C LYS A 481 0.63 -4.82 28.38
N LYS A 482 1.65 -4.02 28.10
CA LYS A 482 2.99 -4.49 27.73
C LYS A 482 3.79 -4.80 28.98
N LEU A 483 4.09 -6.07 29.20
CA LEU A 483 4.75 -6.54 30.44
C LEU A 483 6.07 -7.25 30.13
N THR A 484 6.99 -7.18 31.08
CA THR A 484 8.21 -8.01 31.10
C THR A 484 8.18 -8.90 32.35
N LEU A 485 8.43 -10.19 32.15
CA LEU A 485 8.53 -11.19 33.21
C LEU A 485 10.02 -11.42 33.55
N LEU A 486 10.36 -11.29 34.82
CA LEU A 486 11.71 -11.52 35.35
C LEU A 486 11.70 -12.62 36.38
N TRP A 487 12.72 -13.45 36.39
CA TRP A 487 12.88 -14.41 37.46
C TRP A 487 13.18 -13.70 38.79
N ASP A 488 12.52 -14.09 39.90
CA ASP A 488 12.80 -13.56 41.24
C ASP A 488 13.92 -14.41 41.91
N PRO A 489 15.16 -13.92 41.92
CA PRO A 489 16.26 -14.69 42.51
C PRO A 489 16.20 -14.78 44.04
N SER A 490 15.32 -14.00 44.67
CA SER A 490 15.19 -13.97 46.14
C SER A 490 14.25 -15.04 46.68
N LYS A 491 13.51 -15.74 45.81
CA LYS A 491 12.54 -16.76 46.19
C LYS A 491 12.83 -18.05 45.39
N GLY A 492 12.95 -19.16 46.12
CA GLY A 492 13.14 -20.48 45.54
C GLY A 492 14.52 -20.68 44.87
N ASN A 493 14.65 -21.71 44.00
CA ASN A 493 15.87 -22.08 43.30
C ASN A 493 16.12 -21.29 42.00
N GLY A 494 15.69 -20.02 41.90
CA GLY A 494 16.04 -19.09 40.84
C GLY A 494 15.14 -19.11 39.60
N LYS A 495 14.31 -20.13 39.33
CA LYS A 495 13.39 -20.20 38.17
C LYS A 495 12.00 -20.75 38.55
N GLU A 496 11.47 -20.29 39.64
CA GLU A 496 10.16 -20.72 40.16
C GLU A 496 9.19 -19.55 40.41
N TYR A 497 9.71 -18.40 40.76
CA TYR A 497 8.93 -17.21 41.06
C TYR A 497 9.26 -16.09 40.09
N LEU A 498 8.25 -15.28 39.75
CA LEU A 498 8.35 -14.23 38.76
C LEU A 498 7.98 -12.87 39.34
N LEU A 499 8.70 -11.87 38.93
CA LEU A 499 8.40 -10.45 39.05
C LEU A 499 7.84 -9.94 37.75
N VAL A 500 6.75 -9.17 37.84
CA VAL A 500 6.06 -8.60 36.69
C VAL A 500 6.29 -7.08 36.64
N LYS A 501 6.80 -6.58 35.54
CA LYS A 501 7.07 -5.16 35.37
C LYS A 501 6.41 -4.65 34.07
N GLU A 502 5.76 -3.48 34.14
CA GLU A 502 5.32 -2.79 32.91
C GLU A 502 6.54 -2.30 32.14
N ASN A 503 6.52 -2.56 30.82
CA ASN A 503 7.57 -2.13 29.91
C ASN A 503 6.94 -1.79 28.54
N PRO A 504 6.86 -0.51 28.17
CA PRO A 504 6.27 -0.08 26.90
C PRO A 504 6.90 -0.71 25.64
N ASN A 505 8.15 -1.14 25.75
CA ASN A 505 8.89 -1.75 24.65
C ASN A 505 8.82 -3.28 24.62
N SER A 506 8.07 -3.90 25.55
CA SER A 506 7.93 -5.35 25.57
C SER A 506 6.99 -5.83 24.48
N PRO A 507 7.33 -6.91 23.76
CA PRO A 507 6.42 -7.57 22.84
C PRO A 507 5.38 -8.46 23.52
N LEU A 508 5.48 -8.67 24.83
CA LEU A 508 4.49 -9.43 25.60
C LEU A 508 3.28 -8.56 25.93
N LEU A 509 2.12 -8.94 25.42
CA LEU A 509 0.83 -8.32 25.65
C LEU A 509 0.01 -9.17 26.61
N VAL A 510 -0.51 -8.57 27.67
CA VAL A 510 -1.33 -9.26 28.69
C VAL A 510 -2.62 -8.48 28.93
N VAL A 511 -3.75 -9.13 28.76
CA VAL A 511 -5.09 -8.60 29.05
C VAL A 511 -5.47 -8.92 30.49
N GLU A 512 -5.27 -10.16 30.90
CA GLU A 512 -5.57 -10.63 32.24
C GLU A 512 -4.41 -11.43 32.82
N PRO A 513 -3.95 -11.13 34.05
CA PRO A 513 -2.98 -11.96 34.76
C PRO A 513 -3.63 -13.26 35.27
N PRO A 514 -2.83 -14.26 35.69
CA PRO A 514 -3.36 -15.50 36.19
C PRO A 514 -4.18 -15.32 37.44
N GLU A 515 -5.32 -16.01 37.52
CA GLU A 515 -6.15 -16.10 38.72
C GLU A 515 -5.50 -17.00 39.74
N ILE A 516 -5.44 -16.53 40.97
CA ILE A 516 -4.78 -17.23 42.06
C ILE A 516 -5.84 -17.98 42.90
N ASP A 517 -5.61 -19.26 43.08
CA ASP A 517 -6.38 -20.11 44.03
C ASP A 517 -6.07 -19.69 45.47
N PRO A 518 -7.06 -19.19 46.22
CA PRO A 518 -6.87 -18.74 47.61
C PRO A 518 -6.32 -19.82 48.51
N ASN A 519 -6.59 -21.10 48.22
CA ASN A 519 -6.18 -22.23 49.06
C ASN A 519 -4.71 -22.59 48.87
N THR A 520 -4.19 -22.42 47.68
CA THR A 520 -2.83 -22.84 47.33
C THR A 520 -1.88 -21.67 47.12
N ASN A 521 -2.40 -20.46 47.03
CA ASN A 521 -1.68 -19.24 46.69
C ASN A 521 -0.87 -19.37 45.35
N LYS A 522 -1.39 -20.19 44.45
CA LYS A 522 -0.84 -20.45 43.09
C LYS A 522 -1.94 -20.26 42.07
N PRO A 523 -1.60 -20.01 40.79
CA PRO A 523 -2.60 -19.97 39.73
C PRO A 523 -3.38 -21.29 39.68
N TYR A 524 -4.68 -21.20 39.41
CA TYR A 524 -5.54 -22.38 39.30
C TYR A 524 -4.98 -23.40 38.33
N LYS A 525 -4.91 -24.64 38.75
CA LYS A 525 -4.49 -25.76 37.90
C LYS A 525 -5.55 -26.04 36.83
N ASN A 526 -5.12 -26.33 35.61
CA ASN A 526 -5.97 -26.65 34.46
C ASN A 526 -6.93 -25.51 34.02
N LEU A 527 -6.74 -24.29 34.51
CA LEU A 527 -7.53 -23.13 34.08
C LEU A 527 -7.00 -22.53 32.77
N TYR A 528 -5.70 -22.62 32.56
CA TYR A 528 -5.04 -22.04 31.38
C TYR A 528 -4.43 -23.12 30.52
N VAL A 529 -4.38 -22.82 29.18
CA VAL A 529 -3.71 -23.63 28.17
C VAL A 529 -2.93 -22.69 27.25
N ALA A 530 -1.80 -23.15 26.77
CA ALA A 530 -0.96 -22.41 25.84
C ALA A 530 -0.85 -23.10 24.49
N GLY A 531 -0.77 -22.30 23.43
CA GLY A 531 -0.35 -22.76 22.09
C GLY A 531 0.91 -22.04 21.66
N ILE A 532 1.81 -22.75 21.03
CA ILE A 532 3.11 -22.23 20.60
C ILE A 532 3.34 -22.51 19.13
N ASP A 533 3.52 -21.45 18.35
CA ASP A 533 4.14 -21.52 17.03
C ASP A 533 5.62 -21.13 17.17
N ALA A 534 6.48 -22.15 17.18
CA ALA A 534 7.90 -21.96 17.42
C ALA A 534 8.69 -21.82 16.13
N ILE A 535 9.77 -21.04 16.17
CA ILE A 535 10.80 -20.96 15.13
C ILE A 535 12.14 -21.43 15.71
N ASP A 536 13.02 -21.94 14.85
CA ASP A 536 14.31 -22.49 15.29
C ASP A 536 15.47 -21.50 15.18
N MET A 537 15.29 -20.35 14.48
CA MET A 537 16.35 -19.36 14.23
C MET A 537 15.91 -17.94 14.61
N GLY A 538 16.83 -17.19 15.21
CA GLY A 538 16.67 -15.75 15.47
C GLY A 538 16.96 -14.88 14.24
N ARG A 539 16.92 -13.55 14.41
CA ARG A 539 17.20 -12.60 13.31
C ARG A 539 18.63 -12.68 12.77
N LYS A 540 19.60 -12.96 13.63
CA LYS A 540 21.02 -13.05 13.23
C LYS A 540 21.35 -14.19 12.29
N ASP A 541 20.52 -15.23 12.31
CA ASP A 541 20.80 -16.48 11.59
C ASP A 541 20.03 -16.59 10.28
N SER A 542 19.20 -15.58 9.92
CA SER A 542 18.38 -15.59 8.71
C SER A 542 18.98 -14.73 7.60
N ALA A 543 19.15 -15.33 6.43
CA ALA A 543 19.79 -14.72 5.25
C ALA A 543 18.92 -13.71 4.47
N SER A 544 17.63 -13.53 4.81
CA SER A 544 16.74 -12.55 4.16
C SER A 544 15.65 -12.08 5.11
N ASP A 545 15.43 -10.75 5.15
CA ASP A 545 14.44 -10.09 6.05
C ASP A 545 12.98 -10.21 5.60
N SER A 546 12.68 -10.73 4.40
CA SER A 546 11.36 -10.56 3.77
C SER A 546 10.37 -11.72 3.94
N ASP A 547 10.79 -12.88 4.45
CA ASP A 547 9.94 -14.09 4.47
C ASP A 547 10.01 -14.87 5.80
N VAL A 548 10.10 -14.17 6.89
CA VAL A 548 10.48 -14.77 8.16
C VAL A 548 9.32 -14.72 9.14
N SER A 549 8.77 -15.91 9.52
CA SER A 549 7.76 -16.06 10.57
C SER A 549 8.27 -15.58 11.93
N ASP A 550 7.40 -14.98 12.71
CA ASP A 550 7.65 -14.63 14.11
C ASP A 550 7.42 -15.83 15.03
N PHE A 551 8.07 -15.83 16.17
CA PHE A 551 7.76 -16.75 17.26
C PHE A 551 6.49 -16.27 17.96
N CYS A 552 5.47 -17.14 18.10
CA CYS A 552 4.22 -16.78 18.73
C CYS A 552 3.82 -17.75 19.85
N VAL A 553 3.36 -17.17 20.97
CA VAL A 553 2.73 -17.89 22.08
C VAL A 553 1.43 -17.19 22.45
N VAL A 554 0.35 -17.95 22.55
CA VAL A 554 -0.93 -17.50 23.08
C VAL A 554 -1.29 -18.28 24.34
N ILE A 555 -1.88 -17.59 25.31
CA ILE A 555 -2.42 -18.22 26.53
C ILE A 555 -3.93 -17.98 26.53
N LYS A 556 -4.70 -19.07 26.65
CA LYS A 556 -6.15 -19.05 26.77
C LYS A 556 -6.57 -19.41 28.19
N ARG A 557 -7.44 -18.60 28.80
CA ARG A 557 -8.22 -18.99 29.95
C ARG A 557 -9.42 -19.79 29.44
N ARG A 558 -9.63 -20.96 30.00
CA ARG A 558 -10.78 -21.81 29.75
C ARG A 558 -12.02 -21.25 30.49
N VAL A 559 -13.22 -21.70 30.12
CA VAL A 559 -14.43 -21.32 30.85
C VAL A 559 -14.29 -21.65 32.32
N PHE A 560 -14.57 -20.70 33.17
CA PHE A 560 -14.43 -20.86 34.64
C PHE A 560 -15.52 -20.10 35.38
N GLY A 561 -16.44 -20.85 36.00
CA GLY A 561 -17.60 -20.28 36.67
C GLY A 561 -18.51 -19.56 35.68
N MET A 562 -18.70 -18.25 35.84
CA MET A 562 -19.45 -17.39 34.95
C MET A 562 -18.54 -16.61 33.96
N LYS A 563 -17.25 -16.93 33.89
CA LYS A 563 -16.29 -16.28 32.99
C LYS A 563 -16.14 -17.09 31.74
N ASP A 564 -16.38 -16.45 30.63
CA ASP A 564 -16.21 -17.00 29.27
C ASP A 564 -14.75 -17.32 28.96
N ALA A 565 -14.53 -18.20 28.00
CA ALA A 565 -13.21 -18.47 27.50
C ALA A 565 -12.61 -17.20 26.87
N LYS A 566 -11.30 -16.99 27.08
CA LYS A 566 -10.63 -15.75 26.64
C LYS A 566 -9.14 -15.96 26.41
N TYR A 567 -8.59 -15.37 25.37
CA TYR A 567 -7.16 -15.22 25.22
C TYR A 567 -6.64 -14.11 26.13
N VAL A 568 -5.79 -14.46 27.08
CA VAL A 568 -5.38 -13.56 28.19
C VAL A 568 -3.96 -13.02 28.05
N ALA A 569 -3.09 -13.71 27.31
CA ALA A 569 -1.74 -13.24 27.01
C ALA A 569 -1.31 -13.67 25.61
N MET A 570 -0.51 -12.83 24.96
CA MET A 570 0.08 -13.06 23.66
C MET A 570 1.51 -12.52 23.62
N TYR A 571 2.44 -13.34 23.15
CA TYR A 571 3.79 -12.94 22.82
C TYR A 571 4.05 -13.26 21.36
N LYS A 572 4.29 -12.24 20.53
CA LYS A 572 4.66 -12.39 19.13
C LYS A 572 5.90 -11.54 18.87
N TYR A 573 7.00 -12.17 18.60
CA TYR A 573 8.26 -11.46 18.34
C TYR A 573 9.35 -12.39 17.82
N ARG A 574 10.22 -11.88 16.97
CA ARG A 574 11.44 -12.56 16.55
C ARG A 574 12.66 -11.88 17.16
N PRO A 575 13.21 -12.40 18.27
CA PRO A 575 14.41 -11.86 18.88
C PRO A 575 15.66 -12.13 18.05
N GLU A 576 16.74 -11.42 18.32
CA GLU A 576 18.06 -11.71 17.73
C GLU A 576 18.57 -13.11 18.10
N ASP A 577 18.44 -13.47 19.37
CA ASP A 577 18.71 -14.83 19.87
C ASP A 577 17.37 -15.48 20.26
N ILE A 578 17.04 -16.57 19.58
CA ILE A 578 15.76 -17.28 19.76
C ILE A 578 15.57 -17.82 21.20
N ARG A 579 16.64 -18.04 21.93
CA ARG A 579 16.58 -18.49 23.33
C ARG A 579 15.86 -17.50 24.22
N GLN A 580 15.85 -16.20 23.87
CA GLN A 580 15.07 -15.18 24.59
C GLN A 580 13.57 -15.48 24.50
N ALA A 581 13.05 -15.88 23.33
CA ALA A 581 11.66 -16.28 23.18
C ALA A 581 11.33 -17.56 23.97
N TYR A 582 12.25 -18.51 23.99
CA TYR A 582 12.08 -19.75 24.79
C TYR A 582 12.05 -19.47 26.29
N ASP A 583 12.88 -18.54 26.78
CA ASP A 583 12.86 -18.11 28.20
C ASP A 583 11.58 -17.36 28.56
N VAL A 584 11.09 -16.47 27.67
CA VAL A 584 9.79 -15.82 27.85
C VAL A 584 8.65 -16.85 27.89
N THR A 585 8.70 -17.85 27.01
CA THR A 585 7.72 -18.95 27.01
C THR A 585 7.74 -19.71 28.35
N LEU A 586 8.91 -20.08 28.82
CA LEU A 586 9.06 -20.77 30.11
C LEU A 586 8.47 -19.92 31.27
N LYS A 587 8.73 -18.61 31.27
CA LYS A 587 8.17 -17.68 32.23
C LYS A 587 6.63 -17.61 32.16
N LEU A 588 6.07 -17.53 30.95
CA LEU A 588 4.63 -17.52 30.72
C LEU A 588 3.95 -18.78 31.26
N LEU A 589 4.48 -19.95 30.87
CA LEU A 589 3.93 -21.25 31.33
C LEU A 589 4.02 -21.40 32.86
N THR A 590 5.10 -20.89 33.44
CA THR A 590 5.28 -20.90 34.92
C THR A 590 4.30 -19.92 35.58
N TRP A 591 4.13 -18.72 35.02
CA TRP A 591 3.26 -17.69 35.59
C TRP A 591 1.81 -18.07 35.55
N TYR A 592 1.31 -18.64 34.44
CA TYR A 592 -0.06 -19.10 34.31
C TYR A 592 -0.30 -20.52 34.85
N ASN A 593 0.74 -21.22 35.35
CA ASN A 593 0.68 -22.63 35.79
C ASN A 593 -0.02 -23.51 34.77
N CYS A 594 0.37 -23.37 33.48
CA CYS A 594 -0.25 -24.09 32.38
C CYS A 594 0.74 -24.93 31.57
N LYS A 595 0.18 -25.80 30.74
CA LYS A 595 0.92 -26.56 29.77
C LYS A 595 0.70 -25.99 28.35
N ALA A 596 1.67 -26.24 27.49
CA ALA A 596 1.63 -25.82 26.12
C ALA A 596 1.53 -26.98 25.15
N MET A 597 0.74 -26.80 24.09
CA MET A 597 0.79 -27.58 22.87
C MET A 597 1.70 -26.87 21.86
N LEU A 598 2.48 -27.62 21.10
CA LEU A 598 3.40 -27.09 20.08
C LEU A 598 3.54 -28.06 18.90
N GLU A 599 4.12 -27.60 17.82
CA GLU A 599 4.47 -28.45 16.68
C GLU A 599 5.66 -29.37 17.03
N TYR A 600 5.54 -30.68 16.79
CA TYR A 600 6.56 -31.66 17.19
C TYR A 600 7.90 -31.52 16.45
N THR A 601 7.88 -30.91 15.25
CA THR A 601 9.08 -30.71 14.42
C THR A 601 10.04 -29.65 14.97
N LYS A 602 9.57 -28.84 15.91
CA LYS A 602 10.35 -27.76 16.54
C LYS A 602 11.26 -28.29 17.65
N ILE A 603 12.42 -28.80 17.27
CA ILE A 603 13.34 -29.49 18.16
C ILE A 603 14.10 -28.54 19.10
N SER A 604 14.40 -27.32 18.63
CA SER A 604 15.24 -26.37 19.39
C SER A 604 14.60 -25.95 20.71
N ILE A 605 13.30 -25.62 20.73
CA ILE A 605 12.59 -25.29 21.94
C ILE A 605 12.45 -26.50 22.88
N GLN A 606 12.20 -27.70 22.32
CA GLN A 606 12.11 -28.92 23.10
C GLN A 606 13.44 -29.24 23.80
N THR A 607 14.58 -29.06 23.11
CA THR A 607 15.92 -29.23 23.68
C THR A 607 16.17 -28.23 24.79
N TYR A 608 15.84 -26.95 24.59
CA TYR A 608 15.98 -25.92 25.62
C TYR A 608 15.22 -26.28 26.91
N PHE A 609 13.96 -26.75 26.80
CA PHE A 609 13.17 -27.17 27.95
C PHE A 609 13.68 -28.47 28.58
N LYS A 610 14.24 -29.39 27.80
CA LYS A 610 14.86 -30.62 28.28
C LYS A 610 16.09 -30.31 29.13
N ASP A 611 16.95 -29.41 28.68
CA ASP A 611 18.16 -29.01 29.41
C ASP A 611 17.83 -28.36 30.78
N LEU A 612 16.65 -27.74 30.87
CA LEU A 612 16.14 -27.18 32.12
C LEU A 612 15.27 -28.13 32.92
N ASN A 613 15.10 -29.40 32.54
CA ASN A 613 14.21 -30.39 33.14
C ASN A 613 12.74 -29.90 33.26
N LYS A 614 12.25 -29.15 32.24
CA LYS A 614 10.91 -28.54 32.19
C LYS A 614 10.01 -29.10 31.07
N THR A 615 10.34 -30.24 30.49
CA THR A 615 9.53 -30.88 29.42
C THR A 615 8.13 -31.29 29.88
N ASN A 616 7.90 -31.40 31.17
CA ASN A 616 6.58 -31.62 31.75
C ASN A 616 5.58 -30.46 31.54
N LEU A 617 6.06 -29.29 31.10
CA LEU A 617 5.23 -28.16 30.69
C LEU A 617 4.67 -28.31 29.28
N PHE A 618 5.15 -29.26 28.50
CA PHE A 618 4.55 -29.58 27.21
C PHE A 618 3.47 -30.65 27.34
N MET A 619 2.45 -30.56 26.50
CA MET A 619 1.37 -31.52 26.42
C MET A 619 1.80 -32.75 25.59
N SER A 620 1.25 -33.89 25.97
CA SER A 620 1.42 -35.12 25.17
C SER A 620 0.58 -35.02 23.90
N ARG A 621 0.96 -35.76 22.88
CA ARG A 621 0.24 -35.82 21.60
C ARG A 621 -1.20 -36.31 21.81
N PRO A 622 -2.22 -35.54 21.40
CA PRO A 622 -3.64 -35.91 21.56
C PRO A 622 -4.05 -37.06 20.61
N ALA A 623 -5.19 -37.68 20.91
CA ALA A 623 -5.67 -38.85 20.19
C ALA A 623 -5.90 -38.60 18.69
N ILE A 624 -6.36 -37.41 18.32
CA ILE A 624 -6.61 -37.00 16.93
C ILE A 624 -5.35 -37.04 16.05
N ALA A 625 -4.20 -36.75 16.67
CA ALA A 625 -2.92 -36.71 15.98
C ALA A 625 -2.16 -38.05 15.98
N LEU A 626 -2.80 -39.14 16.46
CA LEU A 626 -2.21 -40.45 16.47
C LEU A 626 -2.67 -41.28 15.25
N THR A 627 -1.71 -41.77 14.48
CA THR A 627 -1.94 -42.62 13.29
C THR A 627 -1.40 -44.04 13.49
N GLY A 628 -2.08 -45.02 12.90
CA GLY A 628 -1.64 -46.42 12.84
C GLY A 628 -1.40 -47.08 14.25
N ASN A 629 -0.30 -47.76 14.41
CA ASN A 629 0.04 -48.50 15.65
C ASN A 629 0.25 -47.59 16.87
N ALA A 630 0.41 -46.29 16.69
CA ALA A 630 0.56 -45.36 17.79
C ALA A 630 -0.74 -45.21 18.62
N LYS A 631 -1.91 -45.52 18.05
CA LYS A 631 -3.19 -45.52 18.80
C LYS A 631 -3.23 -46.50 19.95
N ASN A 632 -2.52 -47.64 19.82
CA ASN A 632 -2.49 -48.74 20.79
C ASN A 632 -1.22 -48.79 21.63
N SER A 633 -0.28 -47.88 21.46
CA SER A 633 1.03 -47.90 22.13
C SER A 633 0.95 -47.42 23.57
N LYS A 634 1.54 -48.19 24.52
CA LYS A 634 1.76 -47.75 25.90
C LYS A 634 2.66 -46.51 26.00
N ASN A 635 3.37 -46.16 24.95
CA ASN A 635 4.31 -45.05 24.89
C ASN A 635 3.64 -43.70 24.44
N ARG A 636 2.30 -43.67 24.33
CA ARG A 636 1.55 -42.43 23.96
C ARG A 636 1.95 -41.22 24.78
N LYS A 637 2.19 -41.40 26.08
CA LYS A 637 2.56 -40.31 27.01
C LYS A 637 3.96 -39.73 26.76
N GLN A 638 4.77 -40.36 25.91
CA GLN A 638 6.16 -39.93 25.62
C GLN A 638 6.26 -39.05 24.37
N LEU A 639 5.22 -39.02 23.53
CA LEU A 639 5.21 -38.19 22.32
C LEU A 639 4.71 -36.78 22.65
N ILE A 640 5.52 -35.78 22.40
CA ILE A 640 5.21 -34.37 22.61
C ILE A 640 4.82 -33.75 21.25
N GLY A 641 3.85 -32.82 21.28
CA GLY A 641 3.53 -31.94 20.18
C GLY A 641 2.71 -32.55 19.03
N LEU A 642 2.22 -31.70 18.18
CA LEU A 642 1.33 -32.01 17.04
C LEU A 642 2.10 -32.12 15.72
N PRO A 643 1.75 -33.05 14.84
CA PRO A 643 2.23 -33.02 13.48
C PRO A 643 1.46 -31.94 12.69
N ALA A 644 2.15 -31.17 11.85
CA ALA A 644 1.55 -30.17 10.96
C ALA A 644 0.90 -30.82 9.72
N THR A 645 -0.01 -31.79 9.94
CA THR A 645 -0.76 -32.41 8.85
C THR A 645 -2.01 -31.56 8.53
N GLU A 646 -2.48 -31.67 7.28
CA GLU A 646 -3.68 -30.94 6.84
C GLU A 646 -4.91 -31.26 7.72
N ALA A 647 -5.08 -32.51 8.14
CA ALA A 647 -6.17 -32.92 9.02
C ALA A 647 -6.11 -32.23 10.40
N VAL A 648 -4.91 -32.11 10.98
CA VAL A 648 -4.72 -31.44 12.27
C VAL A 648 -4.94 -29.94 12.16
N ILE A 649 -4.44 -29.31 11.08
CA ILE A 649 -4.65 -27.90 10.81
C ILE A 649 -6.14 -27.60 10.63
N ARG A 650 -6.83 -28.39 9.80
CA ARG A 650 -8.27 -28.22 9.55
C ARG A 650 -9.09 -28.35 10.83
N HIS A 651 -8.81 -29.37 11.64
CA HIS A 651 -9.48 -29.53 12.93
C HIS A 651 -9.24 -28.35 13.87
N GLY A 652 -8.00 -27.86 13.97
CA GLY A 652 -7.70 -26.69 14.78
C GLY A 652 -8.42 -25.42 14.31
N LEU A 653 -8.57 -25.24 12.99
CA LEU A 653 -9.36 -24.13 12.42
C LEU A 653 -10.85 -24.26 12.73
N GLU A 654 -11.41 -25.47 12.73
CA GLU A 654 -12.79 -25.71 13.16
C GLU A 654 -12.98 -25.34 14.64
N LEU A 655 -12.02 -25.67 15.51
CA LEU A 655 -12.08 -25.30 16.92
C LEU A 655 -11.98 -23.79 17.12
N ILE A 656 -11.14 -23.07 16.34
CA ILE A 656 -11.09 -21.61 16.37
C ILE A 656 -12.41 -21.01 15.89
N ALA A 657 -13.03 -21.56 14.83
CA ALA A 657 -14.33 -21.11 14.35
C ALA A 657 -15.41 -21.27 15.42
N ASN A 658 -15.42 -22.38 16.15
CA ASN A 658 -16.32 -22.60 17.29
C ASN A 658 -16.06 -21.61 18.42
N PHE A 659 -14.78 -21.32 18.73
CA PHE A 659 -14.42 -20.30 19.73
C PHE A 659 -14.93 -18.92 19.31
N ILE A 660 -14.80 -18.55 18.03
CA ILE A 660 -15.30 -17.28 17.51
C ILE A 660 -16.83 -17.23 17.63
N ALA A 661 -17.54 -18.30 17.23
CA ALA A 661 -19.01 -18.36 17.32
C ALA A 661 -19.53 -18.07 18.74
N ASP A 662 -18.85 -18.61 19.75
CA ASP A 662 -19.30 -18.51 21.16
C ASP A 662 -18.71 -17.31 21.91
N TYR A 663 -17.44 -16.93 21.62
CA TYR A 663 -16.64 -16.04 22.46
C TYR A 663 -15.92 -14.92 21.69
N TRP A 664 -16.30 -14.56 20.47
CA TRP A 664 -15.69 -13.49 19.68
C TRP A 664 -15.56 -12.16 20.44
N HIS A 665 -16.55 -11.83 21.28
CA HIS A 665 -16.61 -10.62 22.08
C HIS A 665 -15.53 -10.53 23.16
N THR A 666 -14.88 -11.66 23.50
CA THR A 666 -13.80 -11.72 24.49
C THR A 666 -12.41 -11.44 23.92
N ILE A 667 -12.26 -11.37 22.60
CA ILE A 667 -10.97 -11.13 21.96
C ILE A 667 -10.59 -9.65 22.06
N ASP A 668 -9.52 -9.34 22.80
CA ASP A 668 -9.06 -7.97 23.04
C ASP A 668 -7.76 -7.61 22.27
N TYR A 669 -7.32 -8.45 21.34
CA TYR A 669 -6.11 -8.26 20.54
C TYR A 669 -6.47 -7.91 19.11
N GLU A 670 -6.18 -6.66 18.72
CA GLU A 670 -6.44 -6.17 17.34
C GLU A 670 -5.71 -7.03 16.30
N GLU A 671 -4.42 -7.31 16.49
CA GLU A 671 -3.61 -8.10 15.55
C GLU A 671 -4.12 -9.54 15.38
N MET A 672 -4.70 -10.14 16.44
CA MET A 672 -5.32 -11.47 16.38
C MET A 672 -6.54 -11.46 15.46
N LEU A 673 -7.43 -10.46 15.60
CA LEU A 673 -8.59 -10.28 14.75
C LEU A 673 -8.20 -9.98 13.30
N ASP A 674 -7.18 -9.16 13.10
CA ASP A 674 -6.66 -8.86 11.76
C ASP A 674 -6.11 -10.10 11.06
N GLN A 675 -5.39 -10.98 11.78
CA GLN A 675 -4.94 -12.25 11.21
C GLN A 675 -6.11 -13.18 10.91
N MET A 676 -7.13 -13.24 11.77
CA MET A 676 -8.35 -14.03 11.50
C MET A 676 -9.07 -13.57 10.24
N LEU A 677 -9.22 -12.27 10.02
CA LEU A 677 -9.85 -11.72 8.80
C LEU A 677 -9.09 -12.05 7.53
N ASN A 678 -7.77 -12.16 7.63
CA ASN A 678 -6.90 -12.36 6.46
C ASN A 678 -6.50 -13.82 6.22
N TYR A 679 -6.89 -14.73 7.11
CA TYR A 679 -6.47 -16.13 7.03
C TYR A 679 -7.15 -16.86 5.88
N THR A 680 -6.36 -17.58 5.08
CA THR A 680 -6.84 -18.47 4.04
C THR A 680 -6.03 -19.75 3.99
N TYR A 681 -6.64 -20.86 3.52
CA TYR A 681 -5.94 -22.13 3.39
C TYR A 681 -4.69 -22.07 2.50
N GLU A 682 -4.65 -21.16 1.54
CA GLU A 682 -3.54 -21.01 0.60
C GLU A 682 -2.35 -20.26 1.19
N ASN A 683 -2.56 -19.44 2.22
CA ASN A 683 -1.59 -18.48 2.74
C ASN A 683 -1.06 -18.83 4.14
N LYS A 684 -1.03 -20.11 4.50
CA LYS A 684 -0.75 -20.67 5.84
C LYS A 684 0.54 -20.17 6.52
N ARG A 685 1.52 -19.70 5.75
CA ARG A 685 2.90 -19.42 6.26
C ARG A 685 3.08 -18.05 6.91
N LYS A 686 2.07 -17.17 6.88
CA LYS A 686 2.19 -15.77 7.34
C LYS A 686 1.30 -15.46 8.57
N PHE A 687 0.73 -16.48 9.23
CA PHE A 687 -0.24 -16.30 10.29
C PHE A 687 0.18 -16.99 11.59
N ASP A 688 1.28 -16.48 12.17
CA ASP A 688 1.90 -17.06 13.36
C ASP A 688 0.93 -17.12 14.56
N ILE A 689 0.04 -16.12 14.70
CA ILE A 689 -0.97 -16.11 15.76
C ILE A 689 -1.98 -17.23 15.53
N ILE A 690 -2.48 -17.42 14.32
CA ILE A 690 -3.43 -18.48 13.98
C ILE A 690 -2.78 -19.86 14.19
N ALA A 691 -1.52 -20.01 13.81
CA ALA A 691 -0.78 -21.25 14.05
C ALA A 691 -0.66 -21.57 15.55
N ALA A 692 -0.35 -20.56 16.38
CA ALA A 692 -0.33 -20.72 17.83
C ALA A 692 -1.72 -20.99 18.40
N MET A 693 -2.79 -20.38 17.86
CA MET A 693 -4.17 -20.62 18.26
C MET A 693 -4.62 -22.05 17.94
N ILE A 694 -4.27 -22.60 16.77
CA ILE A 694 -4.53 -24.01 16.42
C ILE A 694 -3.96 -24.92 17.48
N GLN A 695 -2.72 -24.70 17.88
CA GLN A 695 -2.08 -25.48 18.94
C GLN A 695 -2.83 -25.32 20.28
N CYS A 696 -3.24 -24.10 20.60
CA CYS A 696 -3.94 -23.78 21.85
C CYS A 696 -5.31 -24.45 21.92
N GLU A 697 -6.13 -24.36 20.87
CA GLU A 697 -7.49 -24.91 20.83
C GLU A 697 -7.48 -26.45 20.88
N ILE A 698 -6.58 -27.11 20.15
CA ILE A 698 -6.40 -28.57 20.24
C ILE A 698 -5.93 -28.97 21.64
N GLY A 699 -5.08 -28.16 22.27
CA GLY A 699 -4.67 -28.37 23.65
C GLY A 699 -5.83 -28.22 24.66
N ASP A 700 -6.73 -27.24 24.45
CA ASP A 700 -7.92 -27.04 25.26
C ASP A 700 -8.90 -28.22 25.11
N GLU A 701 -9.12 -28.70 23.88
CA GLU A 701 -9.94 -29.88 23.62
C GLU A 701 -9.40 -31.13 24.36
N ASP A 702 -8.08 -31.39 24.31
CA ASP A 702 -7.46 -32.53 25.02
C ASP A 702 -7.57 -32.39 26.54
N MET A 703 -7.79 -31.17 27.05
CA MET A 703 -8.06 -30.89 28.46
C MET A 703 -9.56 -30.87 28.85
N SER A 704 -10.46 -31.15 27.91
CA SER A 704 -11.92 -31.03 28.13
C SER A 704 -12.44 -31.82 29.34
N GLY A 705 -11.83 -32.96 29.66
CA GLY A 705 -12.16 -33.78 30.84
C GLY A 705 -11.53 -33.30 32.17
N LEU A 706 -10.73 -32.25 32.14
CA LEU A 706 -10.03 -31.74 33.33
C LEU A 706 -10.75 -30.47 33.82
N ASN A 707 -11.38 -30.55 35.00
CA ASN A 707 -12.02 -29.39 35.61
C ASN A 707 -10.95 -28.38 36.09
N PRO A 708 -11.07 -27.08 35.74
CA PRO A 708 -10.36 -26.01 36.44
C PRO A 708 -10.90 -25.98 37.89
N GLY A 709 -10.04 -25.86 38.85
CA GLY A 709 -10.26 -25.99 40.30
C GLY A 709 -11.67 -25.67 40.83
N THR A 710 -12.22 -26.56 41.62
CA THR A 710 -13.64 -26.81 41.85
C THR A 710 -14.36 -25.93 42.89
N LYS A 711 -13.83 -24.81 43.33
CA LYS A 711 -14.61 -23.92 44.23
C LYS A 711 -14.32 -22.45 43.93
N MET A 712 -15.33 -21.76 43.41
CA MET A 712 -15.41 -20.31 43.57
C MET A 712 -15.61 -20.02 45.05
N VAL A 713 -14.59 -19.52 45.72
CA VAL A 713 -14.81 -18.74 46.95
C VAL A 713 -15.29 -17.38 46.43
N GLN A 714 -16.48 -16.95 46.83
CA GLN A 714 -16.89 -15.56 46.69
C GLN A 714 -15.87 -14.70 47.43
N SER A 715 -14.85 -14.22 46.73
CA SER A 715 -13.95 -13.20 47.27
C SER A 715 -14.59 -11.85 46.98
N ASP A 716 -14.58 -10.97 47.95
CA ASP A 716 -14.92 -9.58 47.74
C ASP A 716 -13.97 -9.00 46.68
N TRP A 717 -14.48 -8.79 45.47
CA TRP A 717 -13.71 -8.35 44.29
C TRP A 717 -12.98 -7.03 44.52
N LYS A 718 -13.27 -6.33 45.62
CA LYS A 718 -12.62 -5.06 45.96
C LYS A 718 -11.15 -5.19 46.33
N ASP A 719 -10.72 -6.40 46.73
CA ASP A 719 -9.36 -6.64 47.19
C ASP A 719 -8.46 -7.35 46.19
N PHE A 720 -8.97 -7.61 44.99
CA PHE A 720 -8.19 -8.20 43.88
C PHE A 720 -7.86 -7.18 42.81
N GLY A 721 -6.59 -7.04 42.50
CA GLY A 721 -6.14 -6.12 41.49
C GLY A 721 -4.64 -6.14 41.31
N TRP A 722 -4.19 -5.29 40.38
CA TRP A 722 -2.79 -5.00 40.22
C TRP A 722 -2.31 -4.10 41.37
N TYR A 723 -1.29 -4.54 42.10
CA TYR A 723 -0.59 -3.69 43.05
C TYR A 723 0.91 -3.68 42.81
N THR A 724 1.58 -2.65 43.27
CA THR A 724 3.03 -2.53 43.16
C THR A 724 3.64 -2.98 44.48
N ASP A 725 4.54 -3.97 44.48
CA ASP A 725 5.25 -4.43 45.62
C ASP A 725 6.34 -3.43 46.07
N ASP A 726 6.95 -3.69 47.20
CA ASP A 726 7.97 -2.80 47.78
C ASP A 726 9.24 -2.65 46.92
N ARG A 727 9.39 -3.48 45.86
CA ARG A 727 10.49 -3.45 44.91
C ARG A 727 10.12 -2.76 43.59
N GLY A 728 8.91 -2.19 43.49
CA GLY A 728 8.43 -1.47 42.30
C GLY A 728 7.90 -2.39 41.18
N TYR A 729 7.70 -3.69 41.42
CA TYR A 729 7.16 -4.60 40.42
C TYR A 729 5.64 -4.74 40.58
N LYS A 730 4.92 -4.71 39.45
CA LYS A 730 3.48 -4.96 39.48
C LYS A 730 3.19 -6.43 39.68
N GLN A 731 2.36 -6.70 40.68
CA GLN A 731 1.82 -8.00 41.01
C GLN A 731 0.30 -7.95 40.94
N TYR A 732 -0.31 -9.07 40.64
CA TYR A 732 -1.75 -9.20 40.69
C TYR A 732 -2.13 -10.23 41.72
N GLY A 733 -3.06 -9.88 42.58
CA GLY A 733 -3.49 -10.74 43.67
C GLY A 733 -4.30 -9.95 44.66
N ILE A 734 -4.39 -10.48 45.88
CA ILE A 734 -4.98 -9.76 47.02
C ILE A 734 -4.11 -8.53 47.30
N ILE A 735 -4.70 -7.35 47.18
CA ILE A 735 -4.02 -6.08 47.52
C ILE A 735 -3.70 -6.11 49.02
N PRO A 736 -2.41 -6.04 49.45
CA PRO A 736 -2.06 -6.13 50.84
C PRO A 736 -2.69 -4.99 51.65
N SER A 737 -3.50 -5.34 52.64
CA SER A 737 -4.24 -4.40 53.49
C SER A 737 -3.37 -3.47 54.37
N LYS A 738 -2.07 -3.70 54.39
CA LYS A 738 -1.11 -2.92 55.20
C LYS A 738 -0.70 -1.56 54.69
N LYS A 739 -1.15 -1.12 53.49
CA LYS A 739 -0.76 0.19 52.97
C LYS A 739 -1.76 1.33 53.23
N TRP A 740 -2.82 1.09 53.97
CA TRP A 740 -3.80 2.12 54.31
C TRP A 740 -3.59 2.77 55.71
N GLU A 741 -2.58 2.32 56.48
CA GLU A 741 -2.26 2.92 57.79
C GLU A 741 -1.13 3.94 57.77
N ALA A 742 -0.68 4.36 56.61
CA ALA A 742 0.37 5.37 56.47
C ALA A 742 -0.06 6.54 55.58
N ILE A 743 -1.09 7.27 55.97
CA ILE A 743 -1.32 8.69 55.64
C ILE A 743 -1.82 9.37 56.89
#